data_fad6ed21c102aa19ca7fa106dc721e47
#
_entry.id   fad6ed21c102aa19ca7fa106dc721e47
#
_cell.length_a   1.000
_cell.length_b   1.000
_cell.length_c   1.000
_cell.angle_alpha   90.00
_cell.angle_beta   90.00
_cell.angle_gamma   90.00
#
_symmetry.space_group_name_H-M   'P 1'
#
loop_
_entity.id
_entity.type
_entity.pdbx_description
1 polymer ?
#
loop_
_entity_poly.entity_id
_entity_poly.type
_entity_poly.pdbx_seq_one_letter_code
_entity_poly.pdbx_strand_id
1 'polypeptide(L)'
;MHRTSVPRLLFLVGLFLLAPCGAFAAFDPSLLVGMKARSIGPAGMSGRVTSIAAVESNPNIVYIGAASGGVWKSVNGGVTWEPLFDDQPVASIGALAVFQANPDVVWVGTGEGNVRNSVSIGNGVYRSLDGGRTWTHLGLEKTERIHRVILHPTNPDVAWVAAMGQLWGENPERGVYKTEDGGKTWSRVLYVDPRTGAADLIIDPRNPNKLFAGMWQYRRWPWFFRSGGRGSGLWVTQDGGRTWNELTEADGLPPGDLGRIGLGISRSQPDIVYALVEAEKSVLLRSADGGKTWQSANKKPDVNPRPFYFGDIEVDPELPNRVYSLDYNVRVSDDSGANFKTLVSGSLIHGDFHAMWIDPKNPDTIYFGNDGGIGISRDRGRTAAFVTNLPLGQFYHVAVDMQQPYNIYGGLQDNGSWRGPNTVWQQGGIRSHEWLQIGGGDGFDTLPDLSDPNMAYALWQGGNLGRINVRTGEWRDIKPSPPDGVRLRFNWNAGVATDPFKPGTVYLGSQFLHKSSDRGETWATISPDLTSNNPEWQRQNETGGLTPDASGAENFTTIIAVAPSPLQEGVLWVGTDDGRLHVTRDGGKTWASLEKNVPGVPANTWIPHITPSRHDPASAFVVFDNHRRSDFAPYVYRTDDWGRTWKSLVTKDLRGYAHKLEQDPVKKDLLFLGTELGLWFSLDGGGRWMKWTHGVPTVPVMDLVIHPRDHDLVIGTHGRAVYVIDDIRPLRTMSEKTLAQPVHLYESGEVQQHWRGAEPGGFALGSSEYRGETEPYGAILTYSLNVPGLPLAEEEKERERELAERQARRQEPEQEPRTA
;
A
#
# COMPACT_ATOMS: atom_id res chain seq x y z
N MET A 1 42.21 -15.26 81.09
CA MET A 1 41.47 -16.49 80.62
C MET A 1 40.03 -16.15 80.35
N HIS A 2 39.67 -15.81 79.16
CA HIS A 2 38.31 -15.84 78.64
C HIS A 2 38.39 -16.10 77.18
N ARG A 3 37.87 -17.28 76.77
CA ARG A 3 37.64 -17.65 75.31
C ARG A 3 36.30 -17.10 74.89
N THR A 4 36.29 -16.27 73.88
CA THR A 4 35.07 -15.87 73.14
C THR A 4 34.94 -16.71 71.86
N SER A 5 33.86 -17.46 71.81
CA SER A 5 33.46 -18.26 70.63
C SER A 5 32.79 -17.36 69.60
N VAL A 6 33.22 -17.50 68.34
CA VAL A 6 32.60 -16.87 67.13
C VAL A 6 31.72 -17.89 66.47
N PRO A 7 30.43 -17.54 66.13
CA PRO A 7 29.59 -18.48 65.37
C PRO A 7 29.88 -18.39 63.85
N ARG A 8 30.08 -19.57 63.24
CA ARG A 8 30.23 -19.74 61.82
C ARG A 8 28.85 -19.58 61.17
N LEU A 9 28.69 -18.55 60.27
CA LEU A 9 27.59 -18.37 59.40
C LEU A 9 27.78 -19.25 58.15
N LEU A 10 26.93 -20.28 57.96
CA LEU A 10 26.89 -21.07 56.74
C LEU A 10 26.16 -20.24 55.66
N PHE A 11 26.86 -19.84 54.58
CA PHE A 11 26.25 -19.36 53.36
C PHE A 11 25.81 -20.55 52.51
N LEU A 12 24.51 -20.78 52.39
CA LEU A 12 23.93 -21.65 51.38
C LEU A 12 23.89 -20.90 50.03
N VAL A 13 24.82 -21.22 49.14
CA VAL A 13 24.78 -20.77 47.73
C VAL A 13 23.77 -21.66 47.03
N GLY A 14 22.58 -21.13 46.81
CA GLY A 14 21.58 -21.73 45.95
C GLY A 14 22.04 -21.63 44.48
N LEU A 15 22.47 -22.76 43.92
CA LEU A 15 22.76 -22.89 42.49
C LEU A 15 21.41 -22.88 41.74
N PHE A 16 20.99 -21.76 41.26
CA PHE A 16 19.93 -21.70 40.23
C PHE A 16 20.52 -22.29 38.96
N LEU A 17 20.15 -23.53 38.64
CA LEU A 17 20.31 -24.13 37.35
C LEU A 17 19.36 -23.38 36.39
N LEU A 18 19.89 -22.37 35.69
CA LEU A 18 19.33 -21.86 34.47
C LEU A 18 19.36 -23.03 33.45
N ALA A 19 18.23 -23.67 33.22
CA ALA A 19 18.10 -24.54 32.08
C ALA A 19 18.43 -23.69 30.84
N PRO A 20 19.31 -24.12 29.95
CA PRO A 20 19.53 -23.42 28.71
C PRO A 20 18.19 -23.50 27.94
N CYS A 21 17.54 -22.37 27.73
CA CYS A 21 16.54 -22.21 26.71
C CYS A 21 17.27 -22.58 25.42
N GLY A 22 16.98 -23.76 24.86
CA GLY A 22 17.61 -24.24 23.64
C GLY A 22 17.42 -23.17 22.57
N ALA A 23 18.49 -22.49 22.23
CA ALA A 23 18.49 -21.62 21.05
C ALA A 23 18.19 -22.55 19.85
N PHE A 24 17.06 -22.37 19.19
CA PHE A 24 16.81 -22.98 17.90
C PHE A 24 18.02 -22.71 17.02
N ALA A 25 18.66 -23.74 16.51
CA ALA A 25 19.59 -23.61 15.39
C ALA A 25 18.87 -22.79 14.33
N ALA A 26 19.58 -21.89 13.64
CA ALA A 26 18.97 -20.93 12.74
C ALA A 26 18.08 -21.64 11.72
N PHE A 27 16.75 -21.60 11.95
CA PHE A 27 15.77 -22.08 10.98
C PHE A 27 15.96 -21.27 9.68
N ASP A 28 16.12 -21.98 8.58
CA ASP A 28 16.25 -21.40 7.25
C ASP A 28 14.86 -21.25 6.62
N PRO A 29 14.36 -20.01 6.37
CA PRO A 29 13.07 -19.80 5.72
C PRO A 29 12.95 -20.43 4.33
N SER A 30 14.07 -20.70 3.63
CA SER A 30 14.05 -21.36 2.32
C SER A 30 13.43 -22.77 2.37
N LEU A 31 13.39 -23.39 3.55
CA LEU A 31 12.69 -24.67 3.75
C LEU A 31 11.18 -24.58 3.56
N LEU A 32 10.60 -23.38 3.56
CA LEU A 32 9.16 -23.16 3.39
C LEU A 32 8.72 -23.03 1.91
N VAL A 33 9.59 -23.33 0.96
CA VAL A 33 9.29 -23.24 -0.48
C VAL A 33 8.02 -24.02 -0.89
N GLY A 34 7.73 -25.12 -0.20
CA GLY A 34 6.49 -25.90 -0.42
C GLY A 34 5.22 -25.25 0.16
N MET A 35 5.34 -24.20 0.96
CA MET A 35 4.21 -23.47 1.57
C MET A 35 4.04 -22.09 0.88
N LYS A 36 4.05 -22.08 -0.44
CA LYS A 36 3.94 -20.85 -1.23
C LYS A 36 2.55 -20.25 -1.10
N ALA A 37 2.49 -18.92 -0.88
CA ALA A 37 1.23 -18.20 -0.86
C ALA A 37 0.61 -18.11 -2.26
N ARG A 38 -0.70 -18.30 -2.38
CA ARG A 38 -1.49 -18.13 -3.59
C ARG A 38 -1.97 -16.69 -3.73
N SER A 39 -1.87 -16.10 -4.93
CA SER A 39 -2.47 -14.79 -5.25
C SER A 39 -3.91 -15.00 -5.73
N ILE A 40 -4.88 -14.52 -4.98
CA ILE A 40 -6.30 -14.80 -5.24
C ILE A 40 -7.07 -13.58 -5.82
N GLY A 41 -6.46 -12.42 -5.92
CA GLY A 41 -7.11 -11.19 -6.36
C GLY A 41 -7.74 -10.41 -5.21
N PRO A 42 -8.71 -9.53 -5.50
CA PRO A 42 -9.36 -9.23 -6.78
C PRO A 42 -8.45 -8.48 -7.76
N ALA A 43 -8.85 -8.44 -9.04
CA ALA A 43 -8.21 -7.65 -10.07
C ALA A 43 -9.20 -6.81 -10.91
N GLY A 44 -10.50 -7.01 -10.73
CA GLY A 44 -11.55 -6.26 -11.41
C GLY A 44 -11.58 -4.78 -11.01
N MET A 45 -11.22 -4.48 -9.75
CA MET A 45 -10.78 -3.18 -9.28
C MET A 45 -9.34 -3.36 -8.80
N SER A 46 -8.45 -2.51 -9.31
CA SER A 46 -7.02 -2.63 -9.07
C SER A 46 -6.56 -1.60 -8.03
N GLY A 47 -5.40 -0.98 -8.21
CA GLY A 47 -4.86 0.04 -7.32
C GLY A 47 -4.16 1.13 -8.11
N ARG A 48 -3.69 2.15 -7.42
CA ARG A 48 -3.12 3.36 -8.02
C ARG A 48 -1.93 3.07 -8.91
N VAL A 49 -2.01 3.55 -10.16
CA VAL A 49 -0.92 3.58 -11.14
C VAL A 49 -0.36 5.00 -11.20
N THR A 50 0.89 5.16 -10.78
CA THR A 50 1.57 6.46 -10.61
C THR A 50 2.47 6.84 -11.78
N SER A 51 2.86 5.88 -12.60
CA SER A 51 3.76 6.14 -13.73
C SER A 51 3.52 5.14 -14.87
N ILE A 52 3.65 5.63 -16.10
CA ILE A 52 3.51 4.84 -17.33
C ILE A 52 4.66 5.19 -18.26
N ALA A 53 5.33 4.18 -18.81
CA ALA A 53 6.33 4.35 -19.85
C ALA A 53 6.14 3.26 -20.91
N ALA A 54 6.14 3.63 -22.20
CA ALA A 54 6.05 2.67 -23.27
C ALA A 54 7.21 2.83 -24.27
N VAL A 55 7.46 1.78 -25.04
CA VAL A 55 8.49 1.75 -26.08
C VAL A 55 7.95 2.40 -27.35
N GLU A 56 8.47 3.57 -27.73
CA GLU A 56 7.99 4.33 -28.88
C GLU A 56 8.16 3.61 -30.23
N SER A 57 9.11 2.66 -30.33
CA SER A 57 9.27 1.82 -31.51
C SER A 57 8.28 0.65 -31.55
N ASN A 58 7.74 0.26 -30.41
CA ASN A 58 6.70 -0.77 -30.26
C ASN A 58 5.80 -0.46 -29.06
N PRO A 59 4.74 0.35 -29.20
CA PRO A 59 3.87 0.80 -28.12
C PRO A 59 3.03 -0.32 -27.49
N ASN A 60 3.17 -1.57 -27.95
CA ASN A 60 2.63 -2.74 -27.23
C ASN A 60 3.49 -3.15 -26.02
N ILE A 61 4.74 -2.68 -25.95
CA ILE A 61 5.59 -2.87 -24.77
C ILE A 61 5.38 -1.67 -23.84
N VAL A 62 4.67 -1.92 -22.73
CA VAL A 62 4.28 -0.89 -21.75
C VAL A 62 4.74 -1.31 -20.38
N TYR A 63 5.33 -0.39 -19.65
CA TYR A 63 5.65 -0.52 -18.23
C TYR A 63 4.73 0.39 -17.43
N ILE A 64 4.25 -0.11 -16.30
CA ILE A 64 3.52 0.70 -15.31
C ILE A 64 4.18 0.59 -13.95
N GLY A 65 4.17 1.69 -13.20
CA GLY A 65 4.56 1.76 -11.81
C GLY A 65 3.34 1.91 -10.94
N ALA A 66 3.16 1.01 -9.99
CA ALA A 66 2.09 1.08 -9.01
C ALA A 66 2.55 1.79 -7.74
N ALA A 67 1.65 2.50 -7.08
CA ALA A 67 1.92 3.26 -5.85
C ALA A 67 2.61 2.41 -4.76
N SER A 68 2.20 1.15 -4.64
CA SER A 68 2.76 0.19 -3.68
C SER A 68 2.80 -1.26 -4.19
N GLY A 69 2.61 -1.46 -5.51
CA GLY A 69 2.49 -2.78 -6.15
C GLY A 69 3.65 -3.17 -7.08
N GLY A 70 4.74 -2.38 -7.11
CA GLY A 70 5.91 -2.64 -7.94
C GLY A 70 5.76 -2.21 -9.39
N VAL A 71 6.66 -2.70 -10.23
CA VAL A 71 6.69 -2.45 -11.68
C VAL A 71 6.06 -3.63 -12.41
N TRP A 72 5.21 -3.34 -13.38
CA TRP A 72 4.58 -4.33 -14.24
C TRP A 72 4.84 -4.04 -15.70
N LYS A 73 4.90 -5.10 -16.52
CA LYS A 73 5.14 -5.01 -17.96
C LYS A 73 4.07 -5.75 -18.74
N SER A 74 3.60 -5.12 -19.81
CA SER A 74 2.87 -5.78 -20.88
C SER A 74 3.73 -5.79 -22.15
N VAL A 75 3.65 -6.85 -22.94
CA VAL A 75 4.30 -6.95 -24.26
C VAL A 75 3.28 -7.03 -25.42
N ASN A 76 2.00 -6.92 -25.08
CA ASN A 76 0.89 -7.10 -26.01
C ASN A 76 -0.19 -5.98 -25.89
N GLY A 77 0.25 -4.78 -25.54
CA GLY A 77 -0.61 -3.58 -25.52
C GLY A 77 -1.62 -3.55 -24.39
N GLY A 78 -1.31 -4.21 -23.24
CA GLY A 78 -2.14 -4.22 -22.05
C GLY A 78 -3.10 -5.41 -21.95
N VAL A 79 -2.98 -6.42 -22.81
CA VAL A 79 -3.80 -7.64 -22.74
C VAL A 79 -3.39 -8.52 -21.56
N THR A 80 -2.07 -8.69 -21.35
CA THR A 80 -1.53 -9.41 -20.17
C THR A 80 -0.41 -8.60 -19.52
N TRP A 81 -0.20 -8.85 -18.22
CA TRP A 81 0.77 -8.13 -17.41
C TRP A 81 1.61 -9.10 -16.58
N GLU A 82 2.88 -8.78 -16.42
CA GLU A 82 3.84 -9.54 -15.61
C GLU A 82 4.52 -8.60 -14.59
N PRO A 83 4.61 -8.98 -13.30
CA PRO A 83 5.36 -8.22 -12.31
C PRO A 83 6.86 -8.40 -12.54
N LEU A 84 7.63 -7.31 -12.39
CA LEU A 84 9.07 -7.31 -12.64
C LEU A 84 9.90 -6.82 -11.44
N PHE A 85 9.28 -6.49 -10.31
CA PHE A 85 9.96 -5.79 -9.22
C PHE A 85 9.77 -6.49 -7.85
N ASP A 86 9.26 -7.71 -7.84
CA ASP A 86 8.84 -8.44 -6.64
C ASP A 86 9.99 -8.78 -5.68
N ASP A 87 11.20 -8.95 -6.20
CA ASP A 87 12.40 -9.28 -5.43
C ASP A 87 13.11 -8.03 -4.86
N GLN A 88 12.61 -6.84 -5.16
CA GLN A 88 13.23 -5.62 -4.67
C GLN A 88 12.78 -5.30 -3.22
N PRO A 89 13.60 -4.56 -2.45
CA PRO A 89 13.29 -4.30 -1.04
C PRO A 89 12.14 -3.33 -0.79
N VAL A 90 11.61 -2.69 -1.82
CA VAL A 90 10.45 -1.77 -1.80
C VAL A 90 9.56 -2.00 -3.01
N ALA A 91 8.28 -1.65 -2.90
CA ALA A 91 7.30 -1.80 -3.97
C ALA A 91 6.66 -0.47 -4.41
N SER A 92 6.98 0.64 -3.76
CA SER A 92 6.42 1.94 -4.11
C SER A 92 7.15 2.53 -5.30
N ILE A 93 6.43 2.80 -6.39
CA ILE A 93 7.00 3.38 -7.61
C ILE A 93 6.48 4.80 -7.80
N GLY A 94 7.40 5.76 -8.00
CA GLY A 94 7.06 7.14 -8.28
C GLY A 94 7.28 7.52 -9.73
N ALA A 95 8.27 6.91 -10.41
CA ALA A 95 8.62 7.24 -11.77
C ALA A 95 9.16 6.05 -12.57
N LEU A 96 8.89 6.05 -13.87
CA LEU A 96 9.43 5.10 -14.86
C LEU A 96 9.97 5.86 -16.07
N ALA A 97 11.09 5.42 -16.62
CA ALA A 97 11.59 5.92 -17.88
C ALA A 97 12.25 4.80 -18.72
N VAL A 98 11.92 4.75 -20.00
CA VAL A 98 12.52 3.82 -20.98
C VAL A 98 13.45 4.60 -21.89
N PHE A 99 14.68 4.14 -22.06
CA PHE A 99 15.61 4.73 -23.01
C PHE A 99 15.24 4.32 -24.44
N GLN A 100 14.65 5.23 -25.21
CA GLN A 100 14.00 4.91 -26.47
C GLN A 100 14.94 4.39 -27.57
N ALA A 101 16.23 4.72 -27.53
CA ALA A 101 17.22 4.20 -28.47
C ALA A 101 17.64 2.74 -28.16
N ASN A 102 17.49 2.28 -26.92
CA ASN A 102 17.63 0.89 -26.48
C ASN A 102 16.61 0.59 -25.39
N PRO A 103 15.43 0.03 -25.72
CA PRO A 103 14.34 -0.22 -24.77
C PRO A 103 14.63 -1.26 -23.68
N ASP A 104 15.76 -1.97 -23.75
CA ASP A 104 16.20 -2.84 -22.64
C ASP A 104 16.70 -2.02 -21.45
N VAL A 105 17.02 -0.74 -21.65
CA VAL A 105 17.41 0.17 -20.57
C VAL A 105 16.19 0.84 -20.00
N VAL A 106 15.82 0.43 -18.76
CA VAL A 106 14.68 0.94 -18.02
C VAL A 106 15.15 1.49 -16.67
N TRP A 107 14.66 2.67 -16.31
CA TRP A 107 14.93 3.32 -15.03
C TRP A 107 13.68 3.44 -14.20
N VAL A 108 13.84 3.29 -12.89
CA VAL A 108 12.78 3.39 -11.88
C VAL A 108 13.20 4.33 -10.77
N GLY A 109 12.36 5.31 -10.50
CA GLY A 109 12.40 6.09 -9.26
C GLY A 109 11.37 5.54 -8.28
N THR A 110 11.82 5.15 -7.07
CA THR A 110 10.94 4.58 -6.06
C THR A 110 10.35 5.64 -5.12
N GLY A 111 9.22 5.32 -4.50
CA GLY A 111 8.47 6.22 -3.63
C GLY A 111 7.48 7.09 -4.38
N GLU A 112 6.21 6.86 -4.15
CA GLU A 112 5.10 7.57 -4.77
C GLU A 112 5.15 9.08 -4.50
N GLY A 113 4.96 9.91 -5.54
CA GLY A 113 4.96 11.37 -5.47
C GLY A 113 3.59 12.01 -5.18
N ASN A 114 2.51 11.23 -5.19
CA ASN A 114 1.16 11.73 -4.88
C ASN A 114 0.94 11.72 -3.38
N VAL A 115 0.96 12.88 -2.74
CA VAL A 115 1.11 13.05 -1.29
C VAL A 115 -0.18 12.75 -0.50
N ARG A 116 -0.58 11.47 -0.45
CA ARG A 116 -1.69 10.97 0.37
C ARG A 116 -1.21 10.48 1.75
N ASN A 117 -2.14 10.11 2.62
CA ASN A 117 -1.86 9.61 3.98
C ASN A 117 -1.34 8.17 3.99
N SER A 118 -1.62 7.41 2.92
CA SER A 118 -1.36 5.99 2.78
C SER A 118 -0.19 5.68 1.83
N VAL A 119 0.67 6.65 1.53
CA VAL A 119 1.78 6.46 0.60
C VAL A 119 2.90 5.64 1.23
N SER A 120 3.37 4.65 0.48
CA SER A 120 4.52 3.82 0.83
C SER A 120 5.85 4.52 0.57
N ILE A 121 6.89 4.04 1.23
CA ILE A 121 8.25 4.58 1.10
C ILE A 121 8.99 3.98 -0.10
N GLY A 122 9.88 4.78 -0.68
CA GLY A 122 10.89 4.32 -1.63
C GLY A 122 12.28 4.28 -1.02
N ASN A 123 13.26 3.82 -1.79
CA ASN A 123 14.67 3.76 -1.40
C ASN A 123 15.63 4.15 -2.53
N GLY A 124 15.24 5.10 -3.35
CA GLY A 124 16.11 5.66 -4.39
C GLY A 124 15.81 5.15 -5.81
N VAL A 125 16.85 4.97 -6.61
CA VAL A 125 16.78 4.71 -8.06
C VAL A 125 17.23 3.30 -8.40
N TYR A 126 16.58 2.70 -9.39
CA TYR A 126 16.94 1.40 -9.98
C TYR A 126 17.09 1.52 -11.49
N ARG A 127 17.95 0.68 -12.06
CA ARG A 127 18.15 0.54 -13.50
C ARG A 127 18.16 -0.93 -13.90
N SER A 128 17.49 -1.24 -14.99
CA SER A 128 17.60 -2.50 -15.72
C SER A 128 18.32 -2.27 -17.04
N LEU A 129 19.03 -3.28 -17.51
CA LEU A 129 19.69 -3.34 -18.83
C LEU A 129 19.14 -4.48 -19.70
N ASP A 130 18.09 -5.15 -19.25
CA ASP A 130 17.52 -6.35 -19.88
C ASP A 130 15.97 -6.29 -19.95
N GLY A 131 15.42 -5.07 -20.01
CA GLY A 131 13.99 -4.84 -20.16
C GLY A 131 13.18 -5.15 -18.89
N GLY A 132 13.80 -5.01 -17.72
CA GLY A 132 13.17 -5.17 -16.41
C GLY A 132 13.27 -6.57 -15.82
N ARG A 133 14.06 -7.50 -16.42
CA ARG A 133 14.25 -8.85 -15.84
C ARG A 133 15.12 -8.83 -14.60
N THR A 134 16.16 -7.98 -14.61
CA THR A 134 17.03 -7.75 -13.46
C THR A 134 17.18 -6.27 -13.17
N TRP A 135 17.42 -5.92 -11.91
CA TRP A 135 17.53 -4.55 -11.45
C TRP A 135 18.79 -4.31 -10.64
N THR A 136 19.44 -3.18 -10.91
CA THR A 136 20.56 -2.68 -10.12
C THR A 136 20.12 -1.45 -9.36
N HIS A 137 20.29 -1.46 -8.03
CA HIS A 137 20.06 -0.29 -7.18
C HIS A 137 21.20 0.72 -7.36
N LEU A 138 20.85 1.98 -7.56
CA LEU A 138 21.76 3.06 -7.93
C LEU A 138 21.89 4.16 -6.87
N GLY A 139 21.49 3.90 -5.62
CA GLY A 139 21.59 4.86 -4.52
C GLY A 139 20.41 5.83 -4.45
N LEU A 140 20.63 6.94 -3.76
CA LEU A 140 19.62 7.96 -3.41
C LEU A 140 18.54 7.44 -2.44
N GLU A 141 18.85 6.47 -1.57
CA GLU A 141 17.90 5.84 -0.64
C GLU A 141 17.20 6.87 0.26
N LYS A 142 17.94 7.89 0.68
CA LYS A 142 17.44 8.92 1.62
C LYS A 142 16.53 9.94 0.97
N THR A 143 16.36 9.91 -0.35
CA THR A 143 15.41 10.79 -1.05
C THR A 143 13.97 10.35 -0.81
N GLU A 144 13.73 9.10 -0.44
CA GLU A 144 12.45 8.47 -0.11
C GLU A 144 11.40 8.49 -1.24
N ARG A 145 11.29 9.61 -2.00
CA ARG A 145 10.31 9.76 -3.08
C ARG A 145 10.94 10.40 -4.30
N ILE A 146 10.84 9.72 -5.43
CA ILE A 146 11.31 10.20 -6.73
C ILE A 146 10.13 10.20 -7.71
N HIS A 147 9.64 11.40 -8.04
CA HIS A 147 8.43 11.58 -8.84
C HIS A 147 8.68 11.65 -10.34
N ARG A 148 9.90 12.01 -10.78
CA ARG A 148 10.27 11.99 -12.20
C ARG A 148 11.68 11.44 -12.39
N VAL A 149 11.84 10.67 -13.45
CA VAL A 149 13.13 10.25 -14.01
C VAL A 149 13.17 10.69 -15.47
N ILE A 150 14.12 11.54 -15.82
CA ILE A 150 14.31 12.05 -17.18
C ILE A 150 15.61 11.50 -17.71
N LEU A 151 15.57 10.83 -18.88
CA LEU A 151 16.73 10.30 -19.56
C LEU A 151 17.19 11.26 -20.66
N HIS A 152 18.49 11.35 -20.82
CA HIS A 152 19.06 12.03 -21.98
C HIS A 152 18.68 11.27 -23.28
N PRO A 153 18.22 11.95 -24.34
CA PRO A 153 17.61 11.26 -25.49
C PRO A 153 18.56 10.33 -26.27
N THR A 154 19.87 10.56 -26.18
CA THR A 154 20.88 9.80 -26.95
C THR A 154 21.98 9.16 -26.10
N ASN A 155 22.06 9.47 -24.79
CA ASN A 155 23.07 8.90 -23.90
C ASN A 155 22.40 8.17 -22.72
N PRO A 156 22.42 6.84 -22.66
CA PRO A 156 21.75 6.04 -21.63
C PRO A 156 22.36 6.21 -20.22
N ASP A 157 23.55 6.80 -20.13
CA ASP A 157 24.25 6.99 -18.85
C ASP A 157 24.02 8.37 -18.22
N VAL A 158 23.28 9.26 -18.93
CA VAL A 158 22.92 10.58 -18.41
C VAL A 158 21.43 10.60 -18.05
N ALA A 159 21.14 10.91 -16.80
CA ALA A 159 19.78 11.01 -16.30
C ALA A 159 19.66 12.10 -15.22
N TRP A 160 18.44 12.64 -15.08
CA TRP A 160 18.05 13.54 -14.01
C TRP A 160 16.88 12.94 -13.25
N VAL A 161 16.83 13.13 -11.94
CA VAL A 161 15.72 12.69 -11.09
C VAL A 161 15.21 13.83 -10.22
N ALA A 162 13.89 13.90 -10.12
CA ALA A 162 13.19 14.84 -9.25
C ALA A 162 12.91 14.15 -7.91
N ALA A 163 13.69 14.51 -6.88
CA ALA A 163 13.57 13.98 -5.53
C ALA A 163 12.68 14.89 -4.68
N MET A 164 11.51 14.40 -4.33
CA MET A 164 10.55 15.11 -3.48
C MET A 164 10.95 15.07 -2.00
N GLY A 165 11.60 13.99 -1.54
CA GLY A 165 11.98 13.80 -0.15
C GLY A 165 10.85 13.25 0.72
N GLN A 166 11.07 13.27 2.03
CA GLN A 166 10.11 12.76 3.01
C GLN A 166 8.80 13.55 3.01
N LEU A 167 7.69 12.83 3.15
CA LEU A 167 6.37 13.44 3.28
C LEU A 167 6.13 14.04 4.67
N TRP A 168 6.57 13.33 5.71
CA TRP A 168 6.22 13.61 7.11
C TRP A 168 7.21 14.52 7.84
N GLY A 169 8.31 14.91 7.20
CA GLY A 169 9.38 15.70 7.80
C GLY A 169 10.15 16.55 6.82
N GLU A 170 11.08 17.33 7.35
CA GLU A 170 12.12 17.99 6.57
C GLU A 170 13.12 16.94 6.11
N ASN A 171 13.67 17.12 4.91
CA ASN A 171 14.63 16.18 4.34
C ASN A 171 15.71 16.92 3.55
N PRO A 172 16.99 16.87 3.99
CA PRO A 172 18.09 17.53 3.30
C PRO A 172 18.42 16.93 1.94
N GLU A 173 17.87 15.74 1.61
CA GLU A 173 18.10 15.04 0.34
C GLU A 173 17.09 15.38 -0.77
N ARG A 174 16.29 16.44 -0.58
CA ARG A 174 15.36 16.96 -1.60
C ARG A 174 16.11 17.67 -2.73
N GLY A 175 15.49 17.76 -3.93
CA GLY A 175 16.01 18.52 -5.05
C GLY A 175 16.10 17.75 -6.36
N VAL A 176 16.83 18.28 -7.33
CA VAL A 176 17.12 17.60 -8.60
C VAL A 176 18.53 17.03 -8.53
N TYR A 177 18.65 15.75 -8.88
CA TYR A 177 19.93 15.04 -8.97
C TYR A 177 20.22 14.68 -10.43
N LYS A 178 21.50 14.65 -10.79
CA LYS A 178 22.00 14.26 -12.10
C LYS A 178 23.07 13.18 -11.98
N THR A 179 23.04 12.21 -12.86
CA THR A 179 24.15 11.29 -13.13
C THR A 179 24.67 11.46 -14.56
N GLU A 180 25.95 11.21 -14.76
CA GLU A 180 26.61 11.19 -16.08
C GLU A 180 27.34 9.86 -16.34
N ASP A 181 27.20 8.89 -15.44
CA ASP A 181 27.91 7.61 -15.44
C ASP A 181 26.99 6.37 -15.23
N GLY A 182 25.71 6.54 -15.58
CA GLY A 182 24.72 5.47 -15.50
C GLY A 182 24.22 5.20 -14.09
N GLY A 183 24.29 6.20 -13.22
CA GLY A 183 23.80 6.13 -11.83
C GLY A 183 24.83 5.65 -10.81
N LYS A 184 26.10 5.46 -11.21
CA LYS A 184 27.17 5.09 -10.25
C LYS A 184 27.47 6.22 -9.29
N THR A 185 27.39 7.47 -9.78
CA THR A 185 27.51 8.67 -8.94
C THR A 185 26.39 9.67 -9.25
N TRP A 186 26.03 10.45 -8.25
CA TRP A 186 24.98 11.48 -8.32
C TRP A 186 25.47 12.82 -7.83
N SER A 187 25.16 13.87 -8.58
CA SER A 187 25.36 15.28 -8.20
C SER A 187 24.00 15.93 -7.97
N ARG A 188 23.79 16.53 -6.81
CA ARG A 188 22.59 17.36 -6.59
C ARG A 188 22.80 18.68 -7.30
N VAL A 189 22.07 18.92 -8.39
CA VAL A 189 22.23 20.05 -9.30
C VAL A 189 21.26 21.19 -9.03
N LEU A 190 20.14 20.92 -8.33
CA LEU A 190 19.23 21.96 -7.84
C LEU A 190 18.79 21.61 -6.41
N TYR A 191 18.95 22.57 -5.50
CA TYR A 191 18.53 22.48 -4.12
C TYR A 191 18.08 23.85 -3.61
N VAL A 192 16.94 23.91 -2.95
CA VAL A 192 16.41 25.13 -2.35
C VAL A 192 16.61 25.10 -0.83
N ASP A 193 15.88 24.24 -0.14
CA ASP A 193 15.96 24.04 1.32
C ASP A 193 15.45 22.64 1.71
N PRO A 194 15.58 22.20 2.99
CA PRO A 194 15.14 20.84 3.40
C PRO A 194 13.62 20.66 3.40
N ARG A 195 12.81 21.68 3.14
CA ARG A 195 11.35 21.64 3.06
C ARG A 195 10.85 21.58 1.62
N THR A 196 11.72 21.86 0.63
CA THR A 196 11.35 22.03 -0.76
C THR A 196 11.94 20.92 -1.63
N GLY A 197 11.09 20.10 -2.24
CA GLY A 197 11.49 19.02 -3.16
C GLY A 197 11.17 19.34 -4.61
N ALA A 198 11.76 18.59 -5.54
CA ALA A 198 11.41 18.65 -6.95
C ALA A 198 10.16 17.81 -7.21
N ALA A 199 9.04 18.46 -7.52
CA ALA A 199 7.75 17.79 -7.76
C ALA A 199 7.52 17.47 -9.24
N ASP A 200 8.16 18.18 -10.15
CA ASP A 200 8.11 17.86 -11.57
C ASP A 200 9.41 18.28 -12.28
N LEU A 201 9.69 17.62 -13.40
CA LEU A 201 10.90 17.85 -14.20
C LEU A 201 10.63 17.46 -15.64
N ILE A 202 10.88 18.36 -16.58
CA ILE A 202 10.76 18.10 -18.02
C ILE A 202 12.00 18.56 -18.78
N ILE A 203 12.25 17.92 -19.94
CA ILE A 203 13.36 18.24 -20.83
C ILE A 203 12.87 18.73 -22.19
N ASP A 204 13.57 19.68 -22.79
CA ASP A 204 13.35 20.07 -24.19
C ASP A 204 13.81 18.95 -25.11
N PRO A 205 12.91 18.30 -25.90
CA PRO A 205 13.26 17.15 -26.74
C PRO A 205 14.26 17.48 -27.87
N ARG A 206 14.44 18.76 -28.21
CA ARG A 206 15.44 19.20 -29.23
C ARG A 206 16.75 19.67 -28.58
N ASN A 207 16.72 20.05 -27.29
CA ASN A 207 17.89 20.56 -26.58
C ASN A 207 18.00 19.92 -25.20
N PRO A 208 18.73 18.82 -25.04
CA PRO A 208 18.83 18.11 -23.76
C PRO A 208 19.57 18.91 -22.65
N ASN A 209 20.16 20.04 -22.99
CA ASN A 209 20.72 20.95 -21.99
C ASN A 209 19.68 21.85 -21.35
N LYS A 210 18.46 21.90 -21.91
CA LYS A 210 17.39 22.72 -21.40
C LYS A 210 16.35 21.88 -20.65
N LEU A 211 16.19 22.15 -19.35
CA LEU A 211 15.20 21.51 -18.49
C LEU A 211 14.44 22.55 -17.69
N PHE A 212 13.24 22.19 -17.28
CA PHE A 212 12.42 22.93 -16.33
C PHE A 212 12.15 22.05 -15.10
N ALA A 213 12.18 22.66 -13.91
CA ALA A 213 11.91 22.00 -12.65
C ALA A 213 10.85 22.76 -11.85
N GLY A 214 9.78 22.08 -11.46
CA GLY A 214 8.80 22.57 -10.50
C GLY A 214 9.25 22.20 -9.07
N MET A 215 9.68 23.20 -8.30
CA MET A 215 10.07 23.01 -6.91
C MET A 215 8.89 23.29 -6.01
N TRP A 216 8.67 22.42 -5.01
CA TRP A 216 7.49 22.45 -4.15
C TRP A 216 7.87 22.34 -2.67
N GLN A 217 7.50 23.35 -1.88
CA GLN A 217 7.55 23.31 -0.43
C GLN A 217 6.28 22.67 0.10
N TYR A 218 6.42 21.52 0.79
CA TYR A 218 5.27 20.81 1.32
C TYR A 218 5.66 19.96 2.53
N ARG A 219 4.65 19.64 3.35
CA ARG A 219 4.77 18.68 4.45
C ARG A 219 3.41 18.21 4.90
N ARG A 220 3.30 16.94 5.31
CA ARG A 220 2.14 16.37 5.98
C ARG A 220 2.44 16.11 7.45
N TRP A 221 1.46 16.34 8.30
CA TRP A 221 1.42 15.92 9.70
C TRP A 221 0.27 14.93 9.89
N PRO A 222 0.18 14.18 10.97
CA PRO A 222 -0.94 13.28 11.18
C PRO A 222 -2.32 13.95 11.09
N TRP A 223 -2.40 15.24 11.44
CA TRP A 223 -3.65 16.00 11.56
C TRP A 223 -3.83 17.12 10.54
N PHE A 224 -2.91 17.37 9.66
CA PHE A 224 -3.08 18.31 8.53
C PHE A 224 -1.98 18.16 7.47
N PHE A 225 -2.22 18.78 6.34
CA PHE A 225 -1.28 18.90 5.24
C PHE A 225 -0.99 20.38 4.95
N ARG A 226 0.23 20.71 4.58
CA ARG A 226 0.60 22.05 4.15
C ARG A 226 1.18 21.99 2.74
N SER A 227 0.55 22.72 1.81
CA SER A 227 1.03 22.93 0.45
C SER A 227 1.48 24.36 0.27
N GLY A 228 2.62 24.56 -0.38
CA GLY A 228 3.15 25.85 -0.77
C GLY A 228 4.00 26.56 0.29
N GLY A 229 4.71 27.56 -0.19
CA GLY A 229 5.60 28.42 0.57
C GLY A 229 6.69 29.05 -0.31
N ARG A 230 7.52 29.88 0.29
CA ARG A 230 8.58 30.66 -0.41
C ARG A 230 9.63 29.82 -1.15
N GLY A 231 9.77 28.55 -0.79
CA GLY A 231 10.69 27.65 -1.48
C GLY A 231 10.12 27.08 -2.78
N SER A 232 8.80 27.15 -2.99
CA SER A 232 8.18 26.69 -4.22
C SER A 232 8.43 27.66 -5.36
N GLY A 233 8.72 27.15 -6.55
CA GLY A 233 8.99 27.97 -7.72
C GLY A 233 9.26 27.17 -8.99
N LEU A 234 9.29 27.85 -10.11
CA LEU A 234 9.64 27.28 -11.40
C LEU A 234 11.07 27.67 -11.75
N TRP A 235 11.88 26.67 -12.06
CA TRP A 235 13.30 26.83 -12.36
C TRP A 235 13.62 26.34 -13.77
N VAL A 236 14.57 27.01 -14.45
CA VAL A 236 15.04 26.63 -15.78
C VAL A 236 16.56 26.58 -15.85
N THR A 237 17.08 25.57 -16.52
CA THR A 237 18.49 25.45 -16.90
C THR A 237 18.64 25.49 -18.42
N GLN A 238 19.79 25.94 -18.91
CA GLN A 238 20.18 25.94 -20.33
C GLN A 238 21.48 25.17 -20.57
N ASP A 239 22.06 24.61 -19.52
CA ASP A 239 23.39 23.97 -19.54
C ASP A 239 23.39 22.54 -18.94
N GLY A 240 22.23 21.87 -18.96
CA GLY A 240 22.05 20.50 -18.49
C GLY A 240 22.08 20.38 -16.98
N GLY A 241 21.71 21.44 -16.27
CA GLY A 241 21.59 21.48 -14.82
C GLY A 241 22.84 21.97 -14.09
N ARG A 242 23.84 22.51 -14.76
CA ARG A 242 25.02 23.08 -14.09
C ARG A 242 24.64 24.38 -13.37
N THR A 243 23.79 25.19 -14.01
CA THR A 243 23.21 26.41 -13.42
C THR A 243 21.70 26.42 -13.61
N TRP A 244 21.00 27.00 -12.63
CA TRP A 244 19.53 27.11 -12.66
C TRP A 244 19.14 28.56 -12.38
N ASN A 245 18.15 29.07 -13.11
CA ASN A 245 17.54 30.39 -12.90
C ASN A 245 16.11 30.17 -12.43
N GLU A 246 15.77 30.81 -11.31
CA GLU A 246 14.39 30.87 -10.83
C GLU A 246 13.62 31.89 -11.69
N LEU A 247 12.43 31.47 -12.14
CA LEU A 247 11.49 32.34 -12.82
C LEU A 247 10.61 33.07 -11.79
N THR A 248 10.31 34.32 -12.03
CA THR A 248 9.65 35.22 -11.07
C THR A 248 8.40 35.88 -11.68
N GLU A 249 7.78 36.76 -10.92
CA GLU A 249 6.69 37.62 -11.41
C GLU A 249 7.09 38.45 -12.65
N ALA A 250 8.38 38.84 -12.76
CA ALA A 250 8.88 39.55 -13.92
C ALA A 250 8.85 38.70 -15.20
N ASP A 251 8.89 37.40 -15.07
CA ASP A 251 8.80 36.42 -16.16
C ASP A 251 7.33 36.00 -16.44
N GLY A 252 6.38 36.44 -15.62
CA GLY A 252 4.95 36.20 -15.76
C GLY A 252 4.34 35.16 -14.79
N LEU A 253 5.08 34.77 -13.76
CA LEU A 253 4.54 33.88 -12.71
C LEU A 253 3.58 34.66 -11.79
N PRO A 254 2.66 33.95 -11.08
CA PRO A 254 1.81 34.56 -10.06
C PRO A 254 2.63 35.17 -8.91
N PRO A 255 2.14 36.25 -8.30
CA PRO A 255 2.75 36.83 -7.10
C PRO A 255 2.52 35.96 -5.86
N GLY A 256 3.39 36.12 -4.87
CA GLY A 256 3.26 35.51 -3.56
C GLY A 256 3.81 34.09 -3.47
N ASP A 257 3.37 33.35 -2.47
CA ASP A 257 3.80 31.95 -2.30
C ASP A 257 3.19 31.07 -3.41
N LEU A 258 4.00 30.16 -3.94
CA LEU A 258 3.56 29.12 -4.90
C LEU A 258 3.50 27.75 -4.22
N GLY A 259 2.76 26.84 -4.81
CA GLY A 259 2.65 25.45 -4.40
C GLY A 259 3.22 24.47 -5.44
N ARG A 260 2.51 23.37 -5.67
CA ARG A 260 2.89 22.38 -6.69
C ARG A 260 2.79 22.97 -8.09
N ILE A 261 3.77 22.65 -8.93
CA ILE A 261 3.80 23.07 -10.33
C ILE A 261 3.95 21.82 -11.20
N GLY A 262 2.95 21.57 -12.05
CA GLY A 262 2.99 20.54 -13.09
C GLY A 262 3.41 21.14 -14.42
N LEU A 263 4.21 20.43 -15.20
CA LEU A 263 4.87 20.92 -16.40
C LEU A 263 4.53 20.07 -17.63
N GLY A 264 4.32 20.73 -18.77
CA GLY A 264 4.12 20.07 -20.06
C GLY A 264 4.84 20.82 -21.18
N ILE A 265 5.51 20.08 -22.07
CA ILE A 265 6.22 20.65 -23.22
C ILE A 265 5.76 20.00 -24.51
N SER A 266 5.54 20.79 -25.56
CA SER A 266 5.17 20.27 -26.85
C SER A 266 6.35 19.58 -27.54
N ARG A 267 6.19 18.33 -27.93
CA ARG A 267 7.22 17.59 -28.70
C ARG A 267 7.40 18.14 -30.11
N SER A 268 6.30 18.57 -30.77
CA SER A 268 6.34 19.12 -32.14
C SER A 268 6.89 20.54 -32.16
N GLN A 269 6.58 21.35 -31.10
CA GLN A 269 7.02 22.74 -30.99
C GLN A 269 7.53 23.04 -29.57
N PRO A 270 8.76 22.65 -29.18
CA PRO A 270 9.26 22.77 -27.80
C PRO A 270 9.42 24.19 -27.26
N ASP A 271 9.23 25.20 -28.09
CA ASP A 271 9.07 26.59 -27.63
C ASP A 271 7.74 26.82 -26.92
N ILE A 272 6.77 25.90 -27.08
CA ILE A 272 5.50 25.91 -26.36
C ILE A 272 5.62 25.03 -25.13
N VAL A 273 5.55 25.70 -23.97
CA VAL A 273 5.63 25.07 -22.63
C VAL A 273 4.45 25.52 -21.81
N TYR A 274 3.90 24.61 -21.01
CA TYR A 274 2.81 24.87 -20.07
C TYR A 274 3.26 24.61 -18.64
N ALA A 275 2.74 25.42 -17.71
CA ALA A 275 2.92 25.23 -16.27
C ALA A 275 1.58 25.39 -15.56
N LEU A 276 1.12 24.33 -14.91
CA LEU A 276 -0.04 24.36 -14.03
C LEU A 276 0.41 24.67 -12.62
N VAL A 277 0.15 25.89 -12.17
CA VAL A 277 0.71 26.46 -10.95
C VAL A 277 -0.32 26.55 -9.85
N GLU A 278 -0.05 25.90 -8.72
CA GLU A 278 -0.77 26.16 -7.48
C GLU A 278 -0.31 27.51 -6.89
N ALA A 279 -1.27 28.40 -6.66
CA ALA A 279 -1.10 29.72 -6.07
C ALA A 279 -2.35 30.07 -5.26
N GLU A 280 -2.42 31.25 -4.65
CA GLU A 280 -3.64 31.75 -4.02
C GLU A 280 -4.86 31.64 -4.98
N LYS A 281 -4.60 31.91 -6.27
CA LYS A 281 -5.50 31.58 -7.37
C LYS A 281 -4.70 30.78 -8.38
N SER A 282 -4.93 29.50 -8.40
CA SER A 282 -4.27 28.58 -9.34
C SER A 282 -4.43 29.02 -10.78
N VAL A 283 -3.40 28.79 -11.60
CA VAL A 283 -3.36 29.27 -12.98
C VAL A 283 -2.67 28.27 -13.88
N LEU A 284 -3.17 28.11 -15.10
CA LEU A 284 -2.41 27.50 -16.18
C LEU A 284 -1.68 28.61 -16.95
N LEU A 285 -0.37 28.54 -16.95
CA LEU A 285 0.53 29.42 -17.72
C LEU A 285 0.93 28.73 -19.01
N ARG A 286 1.18 29.53 -20.04
CA ARG A 286 1.76 29.13 -21.32
C ARG A 286 2.89 30.05 -21.71
N SER A 287 4.00 29.47 -22.11
CA SER A 287 5.10 30.15 -22.83
C SER A 287 5.03 29.75 -24.31
N ALA A 288 5.41 30.67 -25.19
CA ALA A 288 5.55 30.45 -26.62
C ALA A 288 6.96 30.78 -27.14
N ASP A 289 7.89 31.07 -26.24
CA ASP A 289 9.28 31.48 -26.52
C ASP A 289 10.31 30.59 -25.80
N GLY A 290 9.89 29.38 -25.47
CA GLY A 290 10.73 28.38 -24.82
C GLY A 290 10.95 28.67 -23.33
N GLY A 291 9.96 29.23 -22.65
CA GLY A 291 9.97 29.44 -21.20
C GLY A 291 10.67 30.71 -20.75
N LYS A 292 10.91 31.68 -21.67
CA LYS A 292 11.50 32.98 -21.31
C LYS A 292 10.44 33.90 -20.72
N THR A 293 9.22 33.91 -21.30
CA THR A 293 8.09 34.66 -20.79
C THR A 293 6.84 33.79 -20.70
N TRP A 294 6.01 34.09 -19.72
CA TRP A 294 4.83 33.30 -19.43
C TRP A 294 3.57 34.17 -19.42
N GLN A 295 2.50 33.62 -19.98
CA GLN A 295 1.20 34.27 -20.02
C GLN A 295 0.14 33.36 -19.46
N SER A 296 -0.84 33.92 -18.78
CA SER A 296 -1.97 33.14 -18.30
C SER A 296 -2.83 32.64 -19.44
N ALA A 297 -2.91 31.34 -19.59
CA ALA A 297 -3.85 30.67 -20.49
C ALA A 297 -5.23 30.49 -19.84
N ASN A 298 -5.26 30.18 -18.53
CA ASN A 298 -6.51 29.94 -17.80
C ASN A 298 -6.35 30.28 -16.31
N LYS A 299 -7.34 30.97 -15.75
CA LYS A 299 -7.43 31.36 -14.31
C LYS A 299 -8.76 30.95 -13.69
N LYS A 300 -9.53 30.08 -14.34
CA LYS A 300 -10.78 29.58 -13.79
C LYS A 300 -10.53 28.76 -12.51
N PRO A 301 -11.41 28.83 -11.50
CA PRO A 301 -11.19 28.14 -10.22
C PRO A 301 -11.01 26.63 -10.34
N ASP A 302 -11.57 26.02 -11.39
CA ASP A 302 -11.53 24.60 -11.68
C ASP A 302 -10.33 24.16 -12.53
N VAL A 303 -9.41 25.09 -12.87
CA VAL A 303 -8.24 24.73 -13.68
C VAL A 303 -7.29 23.79 -12.97
N ASN A 304 -7.25 23.84 -11.63
CA ASN A 304 -6.44 22.98 -10.77
C ASN A 304 -7.23 22.67 -9.47
N PRO A 305 -8.16 21.73 -9.48
CA PRO A 305 -9.16 21.58 -8.41
C PRO A 305 -8.59 21.04 -7.09
N ARG A 306 -7.46 20.28 -7.14
CA ARG A 306 -6.82 19.68 -5.98
C ARG A 306 -5.31 19.58 -6.22
N PRO A 307 -4.60 20.73 -6.26
CA PRO A 307 -3.26 20.83 -6.83
C PRO A 307 -2.19 19.97 -6.13
N PHE A 308 -2.31 19.75 -4.82
CA PHE A 308 -1.36 18.92 -4.09
C PHE A 308 -1.45 17.42 -4.46
N TYR A 309 -2.60 16.96 -4.96
CA TYR A 309 -2.84 15.56 -5.30
C TYR A 309 -2.78 15.31 -6.81
N PHE A 310 -3.38 16.19 -7.57
CA PHE A 310 -3.29 16.23 -9.02
C PHE A 310 -2.22 17.24 -9.45
N GLY A 311 -2.20 17.65 -10.66
CA GLY A 311 -1.32 18.70 -11.16
C GLY A 311 -0.49 18.27 -12.35
N ASP A 312 -0.75 17.10 -12.88
CA ASP A 312 -0.11 16.61 -14.09
C ASP A 312 -0.82 17.14 -15.32
N ILE A 313 -0.04 17.63 -16.27
CA ILE A 313 -0.50 18.08 -17.58
C ILE A 313 0.36 17.47 -18.68
N GLU A 314 -0.29 17.10 -19.79
CA GLU A 314 0.37 16.55 -20.95
C GLU A 314 0.03 17.36 -22.20
N VAL A 315 0.97 17.48 -23.13
CA VAL A 315 0.75 18.15 -24.40
C VAL A 315 0.70 17.10 -25.51
N ASP A 316 -0.31 17.17 -26.39
CA ASP A 316 -0.41 16.29 -27.53
C ASP A 316 0.87 16.36 -28.38
N PRO A 317 1.49 15.24 -28.72
CA PRO A 317 2.78 15.21 -29.40
C PRO A 317 2.75 15.84 -30.79
N GLU A 318 1.60 15.88 -31.47
CA GLU A 318 1.41 16.48 -32.79
C GLU A 318 0.83 17.91 -32.70
N LEU A 319 -0.11 18.14 -31.76
CA LEU A 319 -0.92 19.34 -31.68
C LEU A 319 -0.49 20.22 -30.48
N PRO A 320 0.38 21.21 -30.66
CA PRO A 320 0.96 21.98 -29.54
C PRO A 320 -0.06 22.81 -28.76
N ASN A 321 -1.25 23.04 -29.30
CA ASN A 321 -2.35 23.75 -28.65
C ASN A 321 -3.34 22.81 -27.97
N ARG A 322 -3.15 21.50 -28.12
CA ARG A 322 -3.95 20.48 -27.42
C ARG A 322 -3.26 20.05 -26.14
N VAL A 323 -3.93 20.32 -25.01
CA VAL A 323 -3.40 20.08 -23.66
C VAL A 323 -4.38 19.23 -22.89
N TYR A 324 -3.84 18.24 -22.18
CA TYR A 324 -4.60 17.37 -21.26
C TYR A 324 -4.26 17.77 -19.83
N SER A 325 -5.27 17.81 -18.96
CA SER A 325 -5.13 18.00 -17.52
C SER A 325 -5.68 16.79 -16.83
N LEU A 326 -4.90 16.23 -15.89
CA LEU A 326 -5.25 15.06 -15.10
C LEU A 326 -5.76 15.50 -13.73
N ASP A 327 -7.01 15.14 -13.43
CA ASP A 327 -7.64 15.35 -12.13
C ASP A 327 -8.61 14.21 -11.81
N TYR A 328 -9.78 14.47 -11.25
CA TYR A 328 -10.86 13.47 -11.10
C TYR A 328 -11.26 12.85 -12.44
N ASN A 329 -10.97 13.52 -13.53
CA ASN A 329 -11.21 13.15 -14.91
C ASN A 329 -9.96 13.46 -15.75
N VAL A 330 -9.89 12.93 -16.96
CA VAL A 330 -9.00 13.48 -17.97
C VAL A 330 -9.75 14.60 -18.68
N ARG A 331 -9.24 15.81 -18.61
CA ARG A 331 -9.78 16.97 -19.35
C ARG A 331 -8.88 17.34 -20.50
N VAL A 332 -9.45 17.86 -21.58
CA VAL A 332 -8.70 18.29 -22.77
C VAL A 332 -9.10 19.71 -23.17
N SER A 333 -8.12 20.48 -23.57
CA SER A 333 -8.25 21.76 -24.25
C SER A 333 -7.70 21.66 -25.67
N ASP A 334 -8.42 22.19 -26.63
CA ASP A 334 -7.98 22.33 -28.04
C ASP A 334 -7.57 23.78 -28.39
N ASP A 335 -7.62 24.69 -27.43
CA ASP A 335 -7.38 26.14 -27.57
C ASP A 335 -6.28 26.67 -26.66
N SER A 336 -5.19 25.91 -26.52
CA SER A 336 -4.01 26.28 -25.73
C SER A 336 -4.28 26.41 -24.23
N GLY A 337 -5.22 25.66 -23.68
CA GLY A 337 -5.56 25.65 -22.26
C GLY A 337 -6.62 26.68 -21.85
N ALA A 338 -7.16 27.48 -22.76
CA ALA A 338 -8.13 28.51 -22.43
C ALA A 338 -9.46 27.94 -21.96
N ASN A 339 -9.90 26.82 -22.54
CA ASN A 339 -11.10 26.11 -22.15
C ASN A 339 -10.86 24.60 -22.11
N PHE A 340 -11.32 23.95 -21.06
CA PHE A 340 -11.27 22.50 -20.90
C PHE A 340 -12.65 21.88 -20.95
N LYS A 341 -12.71 20.67 -21.52
CA LYS A 341 -13.88 19.78 -21.50
C LYS A 341 -13.44 18.41 -20.99
N THR A 342 -14.33 17.67 -20.35
CA THR A 342 -14.08 16.28 -19.97
C THR A 342 -13.89 15.44 -21.24
N LEU A 343 -12.78 14.73 -21.30
CA LEU A 343 -12.46 13.76 -22.35
C LEU A 343 -12.78 12.34 -21.88
N VAL A 344 -12.23 11.95 -20.73
CA VAL A 344 -12.48 10.66 -20.11
C VAL A 344 -13.03 10.91 -18.71
N SER A 345 -14.23 10.43 -18.44
CA SER A 345 -14.86 10.56 -17.14
C SER A 345 -14.29 9.51 -16.16
N GLY A 346 -14.08 9.90 -14.92
CA GLY A 346 -13.75 8.98 -13.84
C GLY A 346 -14.82 7.89 -13.60
N SER A 347 -16.05 8.10 -14.02
CA SER A 347 -17.09 7.06 -13.98
C SER A 347 -16.97 6.00 -15.09
N LEU A 348 -16.12 6.24 -16.09
CA LEU A 348 -15.92 5.30 -17.20
C LEU A 348 -14.84 4.27 -16.91
N ILE A 349 -13.68 4.71 -16.37
CA ILE A 349 -12.49 3.87 -16.14
C ILE A 349 -11.85 4.12 -14.78
N HIS A 350 -12.58 4.54 -13.77
CA HIS A 350 -12.15 5.06 -12.48
C HIS A 350 -11.63 6.50 -12.56
N GLY A 351 -11.77 7.24 -11.45
CA GLY A 351 -11.30 8.62 -11.30
C GLY A 351 -9.86 8.73 -10.80
N ASP A 352 -9.48 9.95 -10.46
CA ASP A 352 -8.22 10.31 -9.83
C ASP A 352 -7.01 9.89 -10.68
N PHE A 353 -6.79 10.64 -11.79
CA PHE A 353 -5.75 10.35 -12.77
C PHE A 353 -4.41 10.96 -12.35
N HIS A 354 -3.33 10.14 -12.44
CA HIS A 354 -1.98 10.51 -12.02
C HIS A 354 -0.90 10.26 -13.08
N ALA A 355 -1.21 9.50 -14.11
CA ALA A 355 -0.25 9.20 -15.17
C ALA A 355 -0.93 9.12 -16.52
N MET A 356 -0.24 9.58 -17.55
CA MET A 356 -0.68 9.48 -18.94
C MET A 356 0.53 9.27 -19.84
N TRP A 357 0.36 8.42 -20.83
CA TRP A 357 1.33 8.29 -21.92
C TRP A 357 0.58 8.31 -23.26
N ILE A 358 1.05 9.17 -24.16
CA ILE A 358 0.49 9.31 -25.51
C ILE A 358 1.55 8.81 -26.50
N ASP A 359 1.15 7.90 -27.41
CA ASP A 359 2.05 7.43 -28.46
C ASP A 359 2.45 8.61 -29.37
N PRO A 360 3.74 8.98 -29.42
CA PRO A 360 4.16 10.11 -30.22
C PRO A 360 4.08 9.89 -31.74
N LYS A 361 3.93 8.63 -32.18
CA LYS A 361 3.78 8.27 -33.60
C LYS A 361 2.32 8.04 -33.99
N ASN A 362 1.47 7.74 -33.02
CA ASN A 362 0.04 7.54 -33.21
C ASN A 362 -0.73 8.04 -31.98
N PRO A 363 -0.99 9.35 -31.85
CA PRO A 363 -1.65 9.94 -30.69
C PRO A 363 -3.09 9.46 -30.42
N ASP A 364 -3.64 8.63 -31.29
CA ASP A 364 -4.90 7.92 -31.01
C ASP A 364 -4.71 6.85 -29.92
N THR A 365 -3.48 6.39 -29.69
CA THR A 365 -3.13 5.47 -28.60
C THR A 365 -2.72 6.23 -27.35
N ILE A 366 -3.51 6.05 -26.28
CA ILE A 366 -3.27 6.67 -24.98
C ILE A 366 -3.42 5.64 -23.88
N TYR A 367 -2.49 5.63 -22.91
CA TYR A 367 -2.60 4.90 -21.65
C TYR A 367 -2.83 5.88 -20.52
N PHE A 368 -3.78 5.58 -19.63
CA PHE A 368 -4.16 6.40 -18.48
C PHE A 368 -3.94 5.61 -17.19
N GLY A 369 -3.24 6.17 -16.22
CA GLY A 369 -3.09 5.63 -14.87
C GLY A 369 -3.96 6.41 -13.88
N ASN A 370 -4.72 5.70 -13.04
CA ASN A 370 -5.59 6.28 -12.03
C ASN A 370 -5.59 5.45 -10.74
N ASP A 371 -6.41 5.82 -9.75
CA ASP A 371 -6.49 5.15 -8.46
C ASP A 371 -7.14 3.76 -8.50
N GLY A 372 -7.77 3.39 -9.62
CA GLY A 372 -8.35 2.07 -9.86
C GLY A 372 -7.55 1.18 -10.80
N GLY A 373 -6.46 1.67 -11.41
CA GLY A 373 -5.64 0.89 -12.34
C GLY A 373 -5.26 1.62 -13.61
N ILE A 374 -5.48 0.98 -14.77
CA ILE A 374 -5.08 1.51 -16.07
C ILE A 374 -6.22 1.48 -17.07
N GLY A 375 -6.38 2.57 -17.80
CA GLY A 375 -7.26 2.68 -18.98
C GLY A 375 -6.45 2.76 -20.26
N ILE A 376 -7.03 2.26 -21.35
CA ILE A 376 -6.41 2.25 -22.69
C ILE A 376 -7.38 2.81 -23.70
N SER A 377 -6.96 3.83 -24.44
CA SER A 377 -7.69 4.37 -25.59
C SER A 377 -6.94 4.08 -26.90
N ARG A 378 -7.70 3.90 -28.00
CA ARG A 378 -7.18 3.73 -29.35
C ARG A 378 -7.79 4.75 -30.34
N ASP A 379 -8.41 5.79 -29.81
CA ASP A 379 -9.13 6.81 -30.59
C ASP A 379 -9.00 8.22 -29.97
N ARG A 380 -7.81 8.50 -29.39
CA ARG A 380 -7.45 9.79 -28.79
C ARG A 380 -8.34 10.16 -27.60
N GLY A 381 -8.75 9.16 -26.82
CA GLY A 381 -9.52 9.31 -25.59
C GLY A 381 -11.05 9.40 -25.78
N ARG A 382 -11.57 9.19 -27.00
CA ARG A 382 -13.03 9.17 -27.22
C ARG A 382 -13.71 7.97 -26.58
N THR A 383 -13.02 6.84 -26.59
CA THR A 383 -13.37 5.64 -25.84
C THR A 383 -12.17 5.13 -25.07
N ALA A 384 -12.43 4.41 -23.99
CA ALA A 384 -11.36 3.79 -23.20
C ALA A 384 -11.81 2.41 -22.70
N ALA A 385 -10.90 1.44 -22.77
CA ALA A 385 -11.05 0.15 -22.13
C ALA A 385 -10.36 0.19 -20.76
N PHE A 386 -11.01 -0.32 -19.72
CA PHE A 386 -10.41 -0.47 -18.41
C PHE A 386 -9.77 -1.86 -18.28
N VAL A 387 -8.55 -1.93 -17.77
CA VAL A 387 -7.82 -3.19 -17.56
C VAL A 387 -8.28 -3.82 -16.24
N THR A 388 -8.79 -5.05 -16.30
CA THR A 388 -9.41 -5.75 -15.16
C THR A 388 -8.65 -7.02 -14.75
N ASN A 389 -7.36 -7.12 -15.10
CA ASN A 389 -6.52 -8.28 -14.81
C ASN A 389 -5.21 -7.92 -14.11
N LEU A 390 -5.16 -6.78 -13.45
CA LEU A 390 -4.04 -6.33 -12.62
C LEU A 390 -4.42 -6.44 -11.12
N PRO A 391 -3.88 -7.39 -10.36
CA PRO A 391 -4.17 -7.54 -8.94
C PRO A 391 -3.32 -6.55 -8.10
N LEU A 392 -3.59 -5.25 -8.22
CA LEU A 392 -2.91 -4.18 -7.51
C LEU A 392 -3.74 -3.61 -6.35
N GLY A 393 -4.81 -4.29 -5.94
CA GLY A 393 -5.72 -3.83 -4.89
C GLY A 393 -5.00 -3.43 -3.61
N GLN A 394 -5.36 -2.27 -3.06
CA GLN A 394 -4.76 -1.66 -1.87
C GLN A 394 -5.67 -1.92 -0.65
N PHE A 395 -5.61 -3.14 -0.10
CA PHE A 395 -6.38 -3.49 1.10
C PHE A 395 -5.89 -2.77 2.35
N TYR A 396 -6.83 -2.37 3.20
CA TYR A 396 -6.57 -1.89 4.55
C TYR A 396 -6.79 -3.01 5.58
N HIS A 397 -7.91 -3.73 5.48
CA HIS A 397 -8.27 -4.80 6.41
C HIS A 397 -8.83 -6.01 5.68
N VAL A 398 -8.73 -7.19 6.30
CA VAL A 398 -9.34 -8.43 5.81
C VAL A 398 -10.02 -9.18 6.95
N ALA A 399 -11.13 -9.85 6.64
CA ALA A 399 -11.84 -10.73 7.54
C ALA A 399 -12.32 -11.98 6.79
N VAL A 400 -12.73 -13.03 7.52
CA VAL A 400 -13.18 -14.29 6.94
C VAL A 400 -14.50 -14.75 7.55
N ASP A 401 -15.35 -15.43 6.77
CA ASP A 401 -16.54 -16.09 7.25
C ASP A 401 -16.30 -17.59 7.47
N MET A 402 -17.34 -18.33 7.86
CA MET A 402 -17.28 -19.78 8.12
C MET A 402 -17.99 -20.62 7.05
N GLN A 403 -18.28 -20.04 5.88
CA GLN A 403 -18.87 -20.78 4.76
C GLN A 403 -17.88 -21.82 4.20
N GLN A 404 -18.29 -22.61 3.24
CA GLN A 404 -17.42 -23.58 2.58
C GLN A 404 -17.69 -23.63 1.08
N PRO A 405 -16.71 -23.20 0.26
CA PRO A 405 -15.48 -22.49 0.65
C PRO A 405 -15.77 -21.23 1.47
N TYR A 406 -14.84 -20.82 2.35
CA TYR A 406 -15.03 -19.59 3.09
C TYR A 406 -14.79 -18.36 2.19
N ASN A 407 -15.41 -17.25 2.56
CA ASN A 407 -15.17 -16.00 1.88
C ASN A 407 -14.25 -15.10 2.68
N ILE A 408 -13.49 -14.30 1.93
CA ILE A 408 -12.65 -13.24 2.43
C ILE A 408 -13.39 -11.93 2.16
N TYR A 409 -13.45 -11.09 3.17
CA TYR A 409 -14.01 -9.74 3.15
C TYR A 409 -12.89 -8.73 3.32
N GLY A 410 -12.95 -7.60 2.63
CA GLY A 410 -11.95 -6.57 2.83
C GLY A 410 -12.29 -5.26 2.15
N GLY A 411 -11.77 -4.17 2.70
CA GLY A 411 -11.91 -2.83 2.16
C GLY A 411 -10.62 -2.37 1.50
N LEU A 412 -10.78 -1.66 0.38
CA LEU A 412 -9.70 -1.16 -0.46
C LEU A 412 -9.70 0.36 -0.52
N GLN A 413 -8.53 0.95 -0.53
CA GLN A 413 -8.39 2.37 -0.82
C GLN A 413 -8.99 2.67 -2.20
N ASP A 414 -9.80 3.71 -2.27
CA ASP A 414 -10.48 4.25 -3.46
C ASP A 414 -11.41 3.27 -4.20
N ASN A 415 -11.47 1.99 -3.79
CA ASN A 415 -12.09 0.92 -4.56
C ASN A 415 -13.17 0.13 -3.79
N GLY A 416 -13.66 0.67 -2.68
CA GLY A 416 -14.78 0.10 -1.93
C GLY A 416 -14.46 -1.13 -1.10
N SER A 417 -15.51 -1.82 -0.67
CA SER A 417 -15.43 -3.06 0.12
C SER A 417 -15.91 -4.25 -0.68
N TRP A 418 -15.20 -5.37 -0.56
CA TRP A 418 -15.39 -6.55 -1.39
C TRP A 418 -15.48 -7.82 -0.56
N ARG A 419 -16.16 -8.83 -1.13
CA ARG A 419 -16.25 -10.20 -0.66
C ARG A 419 -15.94 -11.15 -1.80
N GLY A 420 -15.08 -12.15 -1.58
CA GLY A 420 -14.77 -13.18 -2.57
C GLY A 420 -14.33 -14.49 -1.93
N PRO A 421 -14.36 -15.61 -2.66
CA PRO A 421 -14.01 -16.93 -2.11
C PRO A 421 -12.49 -17.08 -1.96
N ASN A 422 -12.06 -17.87 -0.96
CA ASN A 422 -10.65 -18.28 -0.83
C ASN A 422 -10.23 -19.28 -1.92
N THR A 423 -11.19 -20.07 -2.41
CA THR A 423 -11.01 -21.08 -3.45
C THR A 423 -12.33 -21.30 -4.18
N VAL A 424 -12.26 -21.88 -5.38
CA VAL A 424 -13.43 -22.27 -6.17
C VAL A 424 -13.35 -23.72 -6.59
N TRP A 425 -14.50 -24.39 -6.65
CA TRP A 425 -14.61 -25.82 -7.02
C TRP A 425 -14.82 -26.03 -8.52
N GLN A 426 -14.72 -25.00 -9.30
CA GLN A 426 -14.78 -25.01 -10.76
C GLN A 426 -13.38 -24.87 -11.38
N GLN A 427 -13.29 -25.23 -12.65
CA GLN A 427 -12.07 -24.99 -13.42
C GLN A 427 -11.89 -23.48 -13.71
N GLY A 428 -10.66 -23.03 -13.94
CA GLY A 428 -10.38 -21.68 -14.37
C GLY A 428 -9.92 -20.69 -13.29
N GLY A 429 -9.88 -21.13 -12.01
CA GLY A 429 -9.44 -20.29 -10.89
C GLY A 429 -10.47 -19.26 -10.46
N ILE A 430 -10.09 -18.40 -9.51
CA ILE A 430 -10.95 -17.35 -8.96
C ILE A 430 -10.97 -16.17 -9.94
N ARG A 431 -12.12 -15.86 -10.49
CA ARG A 431 -12.29 -14.82 -11.51
C ARG A 431 -12.89 -13.53 -10.93
N SER A 432 -12.81 -12.44 -11.68
CA SER A 432 -13.32 -11.14 -11.24
C SER A 432 -14.79 -11.16 -10.84
N HIS A 433 -15.65 -12.00 -11.48
CA HIS A 433 -17.07 -12.09 -11.14
C HIS A 433 -17.36 -12.84 -9.84
N GLU A 434 -16.38 -13.57 -9.29
CA GLU A 434 -16.50 -14.23 -7.96
C GLU A 434 -16.36 -13.20 -6.82
N TRP A 435 -15.81 -12.05 -7.13
CA TRP A 435 -15.67 -10.96 -6.18
C TRP A 435 -16.88 -10.03 -6.25
N LEU A 436 -17.61 -9.91 -5.15
CA LEU A 436 -18.79 -9.07 -5.02
C LEU A 436 -18.43 -7.79 -4.28
N GLN A 437 -18.66 -6.63 -4.90
CA GLN A 437 -18.57 -5.35 -4.21
C GLN A 437 -19.76 -5.20 -3.24
N ILE A 438 -19.48 -4.94 -1.98
CA ILE A 438 -20.49 -4.82 -0.91
C ILE A 438 -20.43 -3.49 -0.17
N GLY A 439 -19.59 -2.56 -0.57
CA GLY A 439 -19.50 -1.19 -0.06
C GLY A 439 -18.79 -0.28 -1.04
N GLY A 440 -18.98 1.02 -0.92
CA GLY A 440 -18.35 2.05 -1.74
C GLY A 440 -17.30 2.87 -0.97
N GLY A 441 -16.78 3.93 -1.61
CA GLY A 441 -15.79 4.84 -1.04
C GLY A 441 -14.41 4.20 -0.85
N ASP A 442 -13.61 4.74 0.07
CA ASP A 442 -12.46 4.03 0.64
C ASP A 442 -12.98 2.98 1.62
N GLY A 443 -12.92 1.70 1.23
CA GLY A 443 -13.32 0.62 2.12
C GLY A 443 -12.26 0.35 3.18
N PHE A 444 -12.72 0.07 4.41
CA PHE A 444 -11.86 -0.29 5.54
C PHE A 444 -12.26 -1.65 6.10
N ASP A 445 -12.55 -1.75 7.41
CA ASP A 445 -13.03 -2.99 7.97
C ASP A 445 -14.33 -3.42 7.29
N THR A 446 -14.33 -4.65 6.81
CA THR A 446 -15.47 -5.29 6.17
C THR A 446 -15.69 -6.62 6.87
N LEU A 447 -16.68 -6.66 7.76
CA LEU A 447 -16.85 -7.74 8.72
C LEU A 447 -18.08 -8.59 8.41
N PRO A 448 -17.95 -9.93 8.26
CA PRO A 448 -19.12 -10.82 8.19
C PRO A 448 -19.84 -10.85 9.52
N ASP A 449 -21.18 -10.98 9.51
CA ASP A 449 -21.93 -11.37 10.71
C ASP A 449 -21.84 -12.90 10.81
N LEU A 450 -21.06 -13.39 11.79
CA LEU A 450 -20.83 -14.84 11.96
C LEU A 450 -22.06 -15.63 12.36
N SER A 451 -23.16 -14.95 12.74
CA SER A 451 -24.44 -15.57 13.07
C SER A 451 -25.43 -15.59 11.91
N ASP A 452 -25.19 -14.79 10.86
CA ASP A 452 -26.02 -14.74 9.65
C ASP A 452 -25.12 -14.61 8.40
N PRO A 453 -24.91 -15.65 7.64
CA PRO A 453 -24.00 -15.65 6.49
C PRO A 453 -24.45 -14.73 5.33
N ASN A 454 -25.66 -14.20 5.39
CA ASN A 454 -26.14 -13.22 4.43
C ASN A 454 -25.89 -11.77 4.85
N MET A 455 -25.39 -11.52 6.05
CA MET A 455 -25.19 -10.17 6.59
C MET A 455 -23.70 -9.86 6.73
N ALA A 456 -23.34 -8.64 6.38
CA ALA A 456 -22.01 -8.08 6.59
C ALA A 456 -22.10 -6.59 7.01
N TYR A 457 -21.02 -6.10 7.57
CA TYR A 457 -20.80 -4.69 7.89
C TYR A 457 -19.66 -4.17 7.03
N ALA A 458 -19.84 -3.02 6.40
CA ALA A 458 -18.80 -2.38 5.61
C ALA A 458 -18.57 -0.95 6.10
N LEU A 459 -17.33 -0.65 6.46
CA LEU A 459 -16.91 0.67 6.90
C LEU A 459 -16.25 1.40 5.73
N TRP A 460 -16.64 2.68 5.54
CA TRP A 460 -15.90 3.58 4.66
C TRP A 460 -15.52 4.86 5.40
N GLN A 461 -14.81 5.74 4.74
CA GLN A 461 -14.12 6.89 5.34
C GLN A 461 -14.97 7.69 6.32
N GLY A 462 -14.32 8.06 7.44
CA GLY A 462 -14.96 8.95 8.45
C GLY A 462 -16.01 8.26 9.30
N GLY A 463 -15.88 6.96 9.54
CA GLY A 463 -16.77 6.19 10.42
C GLY A 463 -18.15 5.95 9.83
N ASN A 464 -18.32 6.09 8.53
CA ASN A 464 -19.56 5.72 7.85
C ASN A 464 -19.62 4.18 7.81
N LEU A 465 -20.55 3.62 8.58
CA LEU A 465 -20.72 2.18 8.71
C LEU A 465 -22.07 1.79 8.13
N GLY A 466 -22.07 0.83 7.22
CA GLY A 466 -23.27 0.24 6.66
C GLY A 466 -23.39 -1.25 7.01
N ARG A 467 -24.63 -1.71 7.08
CA ARG A 467 -24.99 -3.12 7.13
C ARG A 467 -25.57 -3.52 5.78
N ILE A 468 -25.08 -4.60 5.22
CA ILE A 468 -25.54 -5.10 3.92
C ILE A 468 -26.03 -6.54 4.02
N ASN A 469 -27.12 -6.86 3.33
CA ASN A 469 -27.48 -8.21 2.99
C ASN A 469 -26.76 -8.58 1.67
N VAL A 470 -25.72 -9.42 1.77
CA VAL A 470 -24.86 -9.77 0.63
C VAL A 470 -25.57 -10.56 -0.46
N ARG A 471 -26.73 -11.16 -0.16
CA ARG A 471 -27.56 -11.90 -1.13
C ARG A 471 -28.51 -11.01 -1.92
N THR A 472 -29.10 -9.99 -1.25
CA THR A 472 -30.11 -9.13 -1.87
C THR A 472 -29.55 -7.78 -2.30
N GLY A 473 -28.39 -7.38 -1.79
CA GLY A 473 -27.83 -6.04 -1.98
C GLY A 473 -28.52 -4.96 -1.12
N GLU A 474 -29.42 -5.33 -0.22
CA GLU A 474 -30.08 -4.37 0.68
C GLU A 474 -29.04 -3.74 1.62
N TRP A 475 -28.95 -2.41 1.56
CA TRP A 475 -28.02 -1.59 2.32
C TRP A 475 -28.74 -0.73 3.35
N ARG A 476 -28.13 -0.59 4.55
CA ARG A 476 -28.60 0.31 5.59
C ARG A 476 -27.43 1.01 6.27
N ASP A 477 -27.46 2.33 6.30
CA ASP A 477 -26.54 3.13 7.10
C ASP A 477 -26.86 2.97 8.58
N ILE A 478 -25.82 2.60 9.36
CA ILE A 478 -25.96 2.31 10.79
C ILE A 478 -25.00 3.12 11.66
N LYS A 479 -24.38 4.18 11.11
CA LYS A 479 -23.51 5.08 11.88
C LYS A 479 -24.25 5.69 13.08
N PRO A 480 -23.64 5.73 14.31
CA PRO A 480 -24.28 6.35 15.46
C PRO A 480 -24.52 7.86 15.25
N SER A 481 -25.69 8.33 15.63
CA SER A 481 -26.00 9.75 15.65
C SER A 481 -25.38 10.43 16.88
N PRO A 482 -24.83 11.65 16.73
CA PRO A 482 -24.33 12.39 17.89
C PRO A 482 -25.44 12.79 18.85
N PRO A 483 -25.18 12.76 20.16
CA PRO A 483 -26.06 13.44 21.13
C PRO A 483 -26.11 14.97 20.88
N ASP A 484 -27.16 15.63 21.35
CA ASP A 484 -27.31 17.08 21.22
C ASP A 484 -26.06 17.82 21.76
N GLY A 485 -25.51 18.72 20.94
CA GLY A 485 -24.34 19.53 21.29
C GLY A 485 -23.00 18.81 21.25
N VAL A 486 -22.97 17.54 20.87
CA VAL A 486 -21.74 16.75 20.76
C VAL A 486 -21.39 16.54 19.29
N ARG A 487 -20.19 16.97 18.88
CA ARG A 487 -19.63 16.60 17.57
C ARG A 487 -18.85 15.29 17.72
N LEU A 488 -19.27 14.24 17.02
CA LEU A 488 -18.48 13.01 16.90
C LEU A 488 -17.34 13.20 15.90
N ARG A 489 -16.14 12.77 16.31
CA ARG A 489 -14.93 12.74 15.47
C ARG A 489 -14.66 11.29 15.13
N PHE A 490 -14.53 10.99 13.86
CA PHE A 490 -14.14 9.68 13.37
C PHE A 490 -12.88 9.81 12.54
N ASN A 491 -11.96 8.87 12.69
CA ASN A 491 -10.83 8.75 11.78
C ASN A 491 -11.30 8.44 10.36
N TRP A 492 -10.43 8.65 9.39
CA TRP A 492 -10.63 8.15 8.03
C TRP A 492 -10.87 6.64 8.07
N ASN A 493 -10.00 5.90 8.76
CA ASN A 493 -10.11 4.49 9.10
C ASN A 493 -10.50 4.35 10.60
N ALA A 494 -11.78 4.44 10.90
CA ALA A 494 -12.30 4.36 12.27
C ALA A 494 -12.31 2.90 12.75
N GLY A 495 -11.98 2.66 14.03
CA GLY A 495 -11.99 1.31 14.60
C GLY A 495 -13.40 0.73 14.69
N VAL A 496 -13.60 -0.46 14.16
CA VAL A 496 -14.87 -1.22 14.25
C VAL A 496 -14.57 -2.68 14.61
N ALA A 497 -15.46 -3.33 15.36
CA ALA A 497 -15.35 -4.75 15.68
C ALA A 497 -16.72 -5.38 15.97
N THR A 498 -16.85 -6.69 15.78
CA THR A 498 -17.98 -7.49 16.24
C THR A 498 -17.67 -8.17 17.58
N ASP A 499 -18.69 -8.43 18.41
CA ASP A 499 -18.50 -9.09 19.70
C ASP A 499 -18.44 -10.62 19.51
N PRO A 500 -17.37 -11.32 19.95
CA PRO A 500 -17.23 -12.76 19.76
C PRO A 500 -18.20 -13.60 20.60
N PHE A 501 -18.84 -13.02 21.64
CA PHE A 501 -19.77 -13.73 22.54
C PHE A 501 -21.23 -13.43 22.25
N LYS A 502 -21.51 -12.25 21.68
CA LYS A 502 -22.88 -11.75 21.48
C LYS A 502 -23.14 -11.46 20.01
N PRO A 503 -23.71 -12.40 19.27
CA PRO A 503 -24.08 -12.20 17.87
C PRO A 503 -24.90 -10.94 17.65
N GLY A 504 -24.61 -10.21 16.56
CA GLY A 504 -25.26 -8.94 16.24
C GLY A 504 -24.82 -7.74 17.07
N THR A 505 -23.84 -7.92 17.97
CA THR A 505 -23.21 -6.79 18.67
C THR A 505 -22.04 -6.23 17.86
N VAL A 506 -22.04 -4.92 17.66
CA VAL A 506 -21.02 -4.16 16.91
C VAL A 506 -20.50 -3.01 17.76
N TYR A 507 -19.21 -2.77 17.72
CA TYR A 507 -18.53 -1.63 18.32
C TYR A 507 -18.01 -0.70 17.22
N LEU A 508 -18.10 0.62 17.45
CA LEU A 508 -17.54 1.66 16.55
C LEU A 508 -16.87 2.76 17.37
N GLY A 509 -15.64 3.10 16.98
CA GLY A 509 -14.85 4.15 17.62
C GLY A 509 -15.02 5.51 16.97
N SER A 510 -15.47 6.50 17.74
CA SER A 510 -15.26 7.94 17.49
C SER A 510 -14.15 8.43 18.42
N GLN A 511 -14.30 9.56 19.13
CA GLN A 511 -13.55 9.84 20.35
C GLN A 511 -14.07 9.01 21.54
N PHE A 512 -15.26 8.47 21.38
CA PHE A 512 -15.93 7.55 22.32
C PHE A 512 -16.03 6.17 21.69
N LEU A 513 -16.14 5.13 22.52
CA LEU A 513 -16.53 3.81 22.06
C LEU A 513 -18.05 3.68 22.11
N HIS A 514 -18.63 3.40 20.95
CA HIS A 514 -20.05 3.12 20.79
C HIS A 514 -20.29 1.62 20.69
N LYS A 515 -21.41 1.15 21.25
CA LYS A 515 -21.86 -0.24 21.20
C LYS A 515 -23.29 -0.32 20.70
N SER A 516 -23.55 -1.15 19.73
CA SER A 516 -24.86 -1.61 19.32
C SER A 516 -25.02 -3.07 19.71
N SER A 517 -26.19 -3.48 20.19
CA SER A 517 -26.51 -4.88 20.47
C SER A 517 -27.58 -5.46 19.54
N ASP A 518 -27.94 -4.72 18.50
CA ASP A 518 -29.06 -4.98 17.59
C ASP A 518 -28.66 -4.71 16.10
N ARG A 519 -27.42 -5.06 15.75
CA ARG A 519 -26.88 -4.88 14.40
C ARG A 519 -26.88 -3.44 13.89
N GLY A 520 -26.68 -2.48 14.78
CA GLY A 520 -26.58 -1.05 14.43
C GLY A 520 -27.91 -0.30 14.41
N GLU A 521 -29.02 -0.90 14.84
CA GLU A 521 -30.30 -0.19 14.93
C GLU A 521 -30.26 0.89 16.01
N THR A 522 -29.69 0.59 17.16
CA THR A 522 -29.50 1.52 18.27
C THR A 522 -28.07 1.49 18.81
N TRP A 523 -27.61 2.60 19.36
CA TRP A 523 -26.25 2.76 19.86
C TRP A 523 -26.23 3.33 21.28
N ALA A 524 -25.34 2.79 22.10
CA ALA A 524 -24.99 3.32 23.40
C ALA A 524 -23.51 3.72 23.43
N THR A 525 -23.21 4.89 24.00
CA THR A 525 -21.81 5.27 24.28
C THR A 525 -21.40 4.59 25.59
N ILE A 526 -20.32 3.79 25.54
CA ILE A 526 -19.86 2.97 26.66
C ILE A 526 -18.48 3.39 27.18
N SER A 527 -18.00 4.57 26.81
CA SER A 527 -16.74 5.13 27.33
C SER A 527 -16.82 6.65 27.50
N PRO A 528 -15.94 7.23 28.34
CA PRO A 528 -15.60 8.65 28.22
C PRO A 528 -14.85 8.93 26.90
N ASP A 529 -14.44 10.19 26.65
CA ASP A 529 -13.46 10.48 25.60
C ASP A 529 -12.14 9.77 25.93
N LEU A 530 -11.74 8.81 25.07
CA LEU A 530 -10.53 7.98 25.26
C LEU A 530 -9.31 8.56 24.56
N THR A 531 -9.42 9.72 23.95
CA THR A 531 -8.36 10.41 23.21
C THR A 531 -7.67 11.47 24.07
N SER A 532 -6.65 12.14 23.53
CA SER A 532 -6.09 13.32 24.19
C SER A 532 -7.02 14.54 24.14
N ASN A 533 -7.96 14.54 23.21
CA ASN A 533 -8.86 15.67 22.89
C ASN A 533 -8.10 17.01 22.71
N ASN A 534 -6.90 16.95 22.11
CA ASN A 534 -6.09 18.16 21.92
C ASN A 534 -6.72 19.05 20.82
N PRO A 535 -7.18 20.29 21.14
CA PRO A 535 -7.85 21.14 20.17
C PRO A 535 -6.94 21.62 19.02
N GLU A 536 -5.62 21.72 19.22
CA GLU A 536 -4.68 22.11 18.18
C GLU A 536 -4.56 21.05 17.09
N TRP A 537 -4.84 19.79 17.42
CA TRP A 537 -4.83 18.68 16.47
C TRP A 537 -6.16 18.48 15.75
N GLN A 538 -7.14 19.34 15.97
CA GLN A 538 -8.47 19.31 15.37
C GLN A 538 -8.73 20.52 14.43
N ARG A 539 -7.67 21.27 14.06
CA ARG A 539 -7.75 22.49 13.27
C ARG A 539 -7.44 22.28 11.78
N GLN A 540 -7.67 21.09 11.26
CA GLN A 540 -7.37 20.75 9.86
C GLN A 540 -8.04 21.67 8.83
N ASN A 541 -9.20 22.24 9.14
CA ASN A 541 -9.91 23.20 8.26
C ASN A 541 -9.33 24.62 8.29
N GLU A 542 -8.41 24.93 9.22
CA GLU A 542 -7.84 26.24 9.42
C GLU A 542 -6.35 26.29 9.01
N THR A 543 -5.78 25.15 8.63
CA THR A 543 -4.37 24.97 8.31
C THR A 543 -4.26 24.41 6.87
N GLY A 544 -3.06 24.33 6.30
CA GLY A 544 -2.85 23.68 5.02
C GLY A 544 -2.13 24.51 3.95
N GLY A 545 -1.84 25.76 4.22
CA GLY A 545 -1.14 26.62 3.25
C GLY A 545 -2.07 27.12 2.13
N LEU A 546 -1.64 27.00 0.88
CA LEU A 546 -2.39 27.52 -0.29
C LEU A 546 -3.69 26.73 -0.53
N THR A 547 -3.62 25.40 -0.42
CA THR A 547 -4.77 24.52 -0.64
C THR A 547 -4.89 23.58 0.55
N PRO A 548 -5.86 23.79 1.46
CA PRO A 548 -6.12 22.87 2.56
C PRO A 548 -6.60 21.52 2.04
N ASP A 549 -5.96 20.43 2.48
CA ASP A 549 -6.50 19.07 2.30
C ASP A 549 -7.34 18.71 3.54
N ALA A 550 -8.60 19.10 3.50
CA ALA A 550 -9.55 18.88 4.57
C ALA A 550 -10.63 17.84 4.17
N SER A 551 -10.19 16.76 3.53
CA SER A 551 -11.09 15.69 3.04
C SER A 551 -11.64 14.80 4.16
N GLY A 552 -11.10 14.92 5.40
CA GLY A 552 -11.44 14.09 6.55
C GLY A 552 -10.37 13.05 6.88
N ALA A 553 -9.41 12.81 5.97
CA ALA A 553 -8.25 11.96 6.24
C ALA A 553 -7.32 12.54 7.33
N GLU A 554 -7.47 13.81 7.63
CA GLU A 554 -6.78 14.58 8.67
C GLU A 554 -7.52 14.61 10.02
N ASN A 555 -8.70 13.98 10.11
CA ASN A 555 -9.39 13.82 11.38
C ASN A 555 -8.49 13.07 12.38
N PHE A 556 -8.33 13.66 13.55
CA PHE A 556 -7.37 13.20 14.54
C PHE A 556 -7.96 13.28 15.95
N THR A 557 -7.30 12.69 16.94
CA THR A 557 -7.84 12.44 18.29
C THR A 557 -9.08 11.55 18.24
N THR A 558 -8.93 10.36 17.68
CA THR A 558 -10.00 9.40 17.39
C THR A 558 -9.56 7.96 17.70
N ILE A 559 -10.53 7.08 17.95
CA ILE A 559 -10.31 5.65 18.14
C ILE A 559 -10.16 4.99 16.76
N ILE A 560 -9.08 4.24 16.60
CA ILE A 560 -8.75 3.54 15.34
C ILE A 560 -8.59 2.04 15.51
N ALA A 561 -8.42 1.55 16.72
CA ALA A 561 -8.37 0.12 17.03
C ALA A 561 -9.37 -0.22 18.14
N VAL A 562 -10.23 -1.19 17.87
CA VAL A 562 -11.19 -1.77 18.82
C VAL A 562 -11.02 -3.27 18.79
N ALA A 563 -10.62 -3.87 19.90
CA ALA A 563 -10.27 -5.28 19.96
C ALA A 563 -10.94 -5.99 21.14
N PRO A 564 -12.11 -6.61 20.93
CA PRO A 564 -12.76 -7.46 21.94
C PRO A 564 -11.92 -8.72 22.20
N SER A 565 -11.80 -9.12 23.45
CA SER A 565 -11.16 -10.37 23.82
C SER A 565 -11.95 -11.57 23.26
N PRO A 566 -11.30 -12.55 22.62
CA PRO A 566 -11.98 -13.77 22.19
C PRO A 566 -12.19 -14.80 23.34
N LEU A 567 -11.62 -14.55 24.53
CA LEU A 567 -11.62 -15.46 25.66
C LEU A 567 -12.48 -15.03 26.85
N GLN A 568 -12.71 -13.72 26.97
CA GLN A 568 -13.46 -13.19 28.12
C GLN A 568 -14.42 -12.09 27.70
N GLU A 569 -15.70 -12.32 27.91
CA GLU A 569 -16.76 -11.34 27.66
C GLU A 569 -16.52 -10.05 28.48
N GLY A 570 -16.75 -8.88 27.84
CA GLY A 570 -16.63 -7.59 28.48
C GLY A 570 -15.20 -7.04 28.55
N VAL A 571 -14.21 -7.77 28.09
CA VAL A 571 -12.84 -7.26 27.91
C VAL A 571 -12.71 -6.65 26.53
N LEU A 572 -12.37 -5.34 26.49
CA LEU A 572 -12.16 -4.59 25.27
C LEU A 572 -10.87 -3.79 25.38
N TRP A 573 -10.03 -3.89 24.36
CA TRP A 573 -8.84 -3.06 24.20
C TRP A 573 -9.13 -1.98 23.15
N VAL A 574 -8.63 -0.76 23.39
CA VAL A 574 -8.85 0.39 22.50
C VAL A 574 -7.55 1.14 22.28
N GLY A 575 -7.25 1.42 21.00
CA GLY A 575 -6.12 2.24 20.57
C GLY A 575 -6.58 3.46 19.77
N THR A 576 -5.84 4.57 19.92
CA THR A 576 -6.16 5.82 19.24
C THR A 576 -5.04 6.26 18.28
N ASP A 577 -5.38 7.15 17.35
CA ASP A 577 -4.44 7.78 16.42
C ASP A 577 -3.45 8.73 17.13
N ASP A 578 -3.79 9.24 18.29
CA ASP A 578 -2.97 10.12 19.12
C ASP A 578 -2.27 9.39 20.30
N GLY A 579 -2.21 8.05 20.20
CA GLY A 579 -1.36 7.19 21.04
C GLY A 579 -1.89 6.90 22.42
N ARG A 580 -3.21 6.91 22.63
CA ARG A 580 -3.84 6.46 23.87
C ARG A 580 -4.18 4.98 23.77
N LEU A 581 -3.80 4.22 24.79
CA LEU A 581 -4.05 2.78 24.89
C LEU A 581 -4.90 2.52 26.13
N HIS A 582 -6.05 1.89 25.94
CA HIS A 582 -6.99 1.62 27.04
C HIS A 582 -7.43 0.17 27.06
N VAL A 583 -7.82 -0.29 28.27
CA VAL A 583 -8.51 -1.56 28.44
C VAL A 583 -9.68 -1.39 29.42
N THR A 584 -10.80 -2.00 29.10
CA THR A 584 -11.90 -2.26 30.05
C THR A 584 -12.03 -3.76 30.28
N ARG A 585 -12.48 -4.16 31.49
CA ARG A 585 -12.70 -5.56 31.87
C ARG A 585 -14.12 -5.83 32.33
N ASP A 586 -14.97 -4.84 32.22
CA ASP A 586 -16.34 -4.81 32.77
C ASP A 586 -17.35 -4.27 31.75
N GLY A 587 -17.06 -4.39 30.47
CA GLY A 587 -17.94 -3.98 29.37
C GLY A 587 -18.06 -2.47 29.19
N GLY A 588 -17.02 -1.71 29.56
CA GLY A 588 -16.96 -0.26 29.37
C GLY A 588 -17.37 0.56 30.60
N LYS A 589 -17.66 -0.06 31.75
CA LYS A 589 -18.00 0.69 32.99
C LYS A 589 -16.79 1.42 33.56
N THR A 590 -15.60 0.78 33.47
CA THR A 590 -14.32 1.37 33.87
C THR A 590 -13.26 1.16 32.80
N TRP A 591 -12.34 2.14 32.67
CA TRP A 591 -11.27 2.13 31.69
C TRP A 591 -9.92 2.41 32.35
N ALA A 592 -8.93 1.58 32.07
CA ALA A 592 -7.55 1.79 32.47
C ALA A 592 -6.72 2.33 31.29
N SER A 593 -6.01 3.44 31.51
CA SER A 593 -5.06 4.03 30.54
C SER A 593 -3.71 3.38 30.71
N LEU A 594 -3.07 2.94 29.61
CA LEU A 594 -1.91 2.03 29.64
C LEU A 594 -0.70 2.55 28.86
N GLU A 595 -0.83 3.57 28.05
CA GLU A 595 0.23 4.06 27.14
C GLU A 595 1.51 4.44 27.87
N LYS A 596 1.42 4.90 29.12
CA LYS A 596 2.57 5.26 29.95
C LYS A 596 3.37 4.04 30.44
N ASN A 597 2.76 2.85 30.39
CA ASN A 597 3.41 1.61 30.83
C ASN A 597 4.27 0.99 29.72
N VAL A 598 4.13 1.46 28.46
CA VAL A 598 4.85 0.90 27.29
C VAL A 598 6.21 1.58 27.17
N PRO A 599 7.31 0.87 27.39
CA PRO A 599 8.64 1.49 27.39
C PRO A 599 9.14 1.74 25.95
N GLY A 600 9.80 2.87 25.74
CA GLY A 600 10.55 3.14 24.49
C GLY A 600 9.71 3.53 23.26
N VAL A 601 8.39 3.61 23.37
CA VAL A 601 7.53 4.15 22.34
C VAL A 601 7.47 5.67 22.46
N PRO A 602 7.72 6.44 21.40
CA PRO A 602 7.56 7.90 21.43
C PRO A 602 6.12 8.29 21.81
N ALA A 603 5.96 9.38 22.56
CA ALA A 603 4.66 9.85 22.97
C ALA A 603 3.74 10.16 21.76
N ASN A 604 2.46 9.89 21.92
CA ASN A 604 1.43 10.13 20.90
C ASN A 604 1.65 9.35 19.57
N THR A 605 2.26 8.18 19.64
CA THR A 605 2.45 7.28 18.50
C THR A 605 1.14 6.57 18.18
N TRP A 606 0.73 6.61 16.93
CA TRP A 606 -0.46 5.96 16.36
C TRP A 606 -0.52 4.46 16.73
N ILE A 607 -1.71 3.95 17.12
CA ILE A 607 -1.93 2.54 17.49
C ILE A 607 -2.85 1.89 16.46
N PRO A 608 -2.31 1.39 15.34
CA PRO A 608 -3.13 0.89 14.24
C PRO A 608 -3.84 -0.42 14.59
N HIS A 609 -3.25 -1.24 15.46
CA HIS A 609 -3.81 -2.55 15.76
C HIS A 609 -3.48 -3.06 17.17
N ILE A 610 -4.45 -3.81 17.73
CA ILE A 610 -4.32 -4.54 18.99
C ILE A 610 -4.84 -5.96 18.76
N THR A 611 -4.10 -6.99 19.19
CA THR A 611 -4.49 -8.39 19.13
C THR A 611 -4.58 -8.96 20.53
N PRO A 612 -5.77 -9.07 21.14
CA PRO A 612 -5.97 -9.83 22.36
C PRO A 612 -5.60 -11.29 22.13
N SER A 613 -4.87 -11.90 23.07
CA SER A 613 -4.43 -13.29 22.94
C SER A 613 -5.60 -14.26 22.89
N ARG A 614 -5.45 -15.32 22.08
CA ARG A 614 -6.37 -16.46 22.01
C ARG A 614 -6.03 -17.55 23.05
N HIS A 615 -5.02 -17.32 23.92
CA HIS A 615 -4.54 -18.31 24.90
C HIS A 615 -4.66 -17.85 26.34
N ASP A 616 -4.65 -16.52 26.57
CA ASP A 616 -4.73 -15.96 27.92
C ASP A 616 -5.46 -14.61 27.86
N PRO A 617 -6.57 -14.42 28.59
CA PRO A 617 -7.36 -13.19 28.57
C PRO A 617 -6.60 -11.97 29.08
N ALA A 618 -5.53 -12.16 29.90
CA ALA A 618 -4.68 -11.08 30.41
C ALA A 618 -3.61 -10.64 29.42
N SER A 619 -3.41 -11.41 28.33
CA SER A 619 -2.37 -11.15 27.33
C SER A 619 -2.93 -10.43 26.12
N ALA A 620 -2.12 -9.50 25.60
CA ALA A 620 -2.42 -8.81 24.35
C ALA A 620 -1.11 -8.39 23.65
N PHE A 621 -1.19 -8.24 22.33
CA PHE A 621 -0.14 -7.66 21.50
C PHE A 621 -0.60 -6.32 20.97
N VAL A 622 0.30 -5.34 20.92
CA VAL A 622 0.02 -4.01 20.40
C VAL A 622 1.14 -3.62 19.43
N VAL A 623 0.76 -3.11 18.28
CA VAL A 623 1.68 -2.46 17.34
C VAL A 623 1.49 -0.96 17.43
N PHE A 624 2.60 -0.23 17.27
CA PHE A 624 2.60 1.23 17.19
C PHE A 624 3.29 1.65 15.90
N ASP A 625 2.79 2.70 15.29
CA ASP A 625 3.25 3.21 14.01
C ASP A 625 3.57 4.70 14.10
N ASN A 626 4.85 5.04 14.01
CA ASN A 626 5.32 6.42 14.11
C ASN A 626 5.83 7.00 12.78
N HIS A 627 5.58 6.32 11.64
CA HIS A 627 6.05 6.78 10.33
C HIS A 627 5.55 8.19 9.98
N ARG A 628 4.34 8.57 10.46
CA ARG A 628 3.77 9.91 10.30
C ARG A 628 4.51 11.02 11.05
N ARG A 629 5.63 10.65 11.71
CA ARG A 629 6.61 11.55 12.35
C ARG A 629 8.03 11.26 11.87
N SER A 630 8.17 10.67 10.68
CA SER A 630 9.46 10.30 10.05
C SER A 630 10.27 9.28 10.87
N ASP A 631 9.60 8.46 11.66
CA ASP A 631 10.19 7.35 12.41
C ASP A 631 9.64 6.03 11.89
N PHE A 632 10.44 5.34 11.11
CA PHE A 632 10.07 4.09 10.40
C PHE A 632 10.47 2.83 11.18
N ALA A 633 10.86 2.98 12.45
CA ALA A 633 11.18 1.83 13.29
C ALA A 633 9.94 0.98 13.60
N PRO A 634 10.07 -0.35 13.63
CA PRO A 634 8.98 -1.20 14.10
C PRO A 634 8.79 -1.08 15.61
N TYR A 635 7.55 -1.05 16.06
CA TYR A 635 7.17 -1.07 17.47
C TYR A 635 6.13 -2.16 17.68
N VAL A 636 6.52 -3.25 18.32
CA VAL A 636 5.69 -4.43 18.59
C VAL A 636 5.86 -4.84 20.03
N TYR A 637 4.77 -4.90 20.78
CA TYR A 637 4.80 -5.16 22.21
C TYR A 637 3.81 -6.24 22.62
N ARG A 638 4.14 -6.96 23.69
CA ARG A 638 3.28 -7.94 24.36
C ARG A 638 3.14 -7.60 25.84
N THR A 639 1.92 -7.75 26.36
CA THR A 639 1.62 -7.80 27.79
C THR A 639 1.05 -9.17 28.15
N ASP A 640 1.28 -9.62 29.40
CA ASP A 640 0.69 -10.83 29.98
C ASP A 640 -0.01 -10.53 31.31
N ASP A 641 -0.28 -9.26 31.62
CA ASP A 641 -0.78 -8.80 32.92
C ASP A 641 -1.77 -7.63 32.81
N TRP A 642 -2.60 -7.61 31.79
CA TRP A 642 -3.59 -6.53 31.53
C TRP A 642 -2.96 -5.17 31.23
N GLY A 643 -1.75 -5.15 30.65
CA GLY A 643 -1.06 -3.92 30.27
C GLY A 643 -0.32 -3.22 31.41
N ARG A 644 -0.12 -3.88 32.55
CA ARG A 644 0.69 -3.30 33.64
C ARG A 644 2.17 -3.25 33.26
N THR A 645 2.64 -4.30 32.56
CA THR A 645 4.00 -4.38 32.02
C THR A 645 3.97 -4.79 30.55
N TRP A 646 4.99 -4.35 29.81
CA TRP A 646 5.11 -4.61 28.39
C TRP A 646 6.51 -5.05 28.02
N LYS A 647 6.61 -6.04 27.14
CA LYS A 647 7.84 -6.54 26.56
C LYS A 647 7.88 -6.21 25.07
N SER A 648 8.94 -5.56 24.60
CA SER A 648 9.18 -5.40 23.16
C SER A 648 9.50 -6.76 22.51
N LEU A 649 8.90 -7.00 21.35
CA LEU A 649 9.16 -8.17 20.51
C LEU A 649 10.04 -7.82 19.30
N VAL A 650 10.55 -6.59 19.22
CA VAL A 650 11.38 -6.15 18.09
C VAL A 650 12.78 -6.76 18.20
N THR A 651 13.24 -7.34 17.10
CA THR A 651 14.60 -7.85 16.95
C THR A 651 15.37 -7.04 15.90
N LYS A 652 16.70 -7.19 15.88
CA LYS A 652 17.57 -6.49 14.91
C LYS A 652 17.29 -6.82 13.43
N ASP A 653 16.62 -7.95 13.17
CA ASP A 653 16.36 -8.44 11.82
C ASP A 653 15.07 -7.87 11.24
N LEU A 654 14.14 -7.47 12.13
CA LEU A 654 12.84 -6.92 11.72
C LEU A 654 13.00 -5.57 10.98
N ARG A 655 12.32 -5.42 9.86
CA ARG A 655 12.38 -4.24 9.00
C ARG A 655 10.97 -3.74 8.66
N GLY A 656 10.87 -2.41 8.48
CA GLY A 656 9.63 -1.71 8.21
C GLY A 656 8.78 -1.49 9.46
N TYR A 657 8.01 -0.40 9.50
CA TYR A 657 7.07 -0.18 10.59
C TYR A 657 5.95 -1.22 10.53
N ALA A 658 5.42 -1.56 11.70
CA ALA A 658 4.48 -2.67 11.86
C ALA A 658 3.04 -2.18 11.67
N HIS A 659 2.21 -3.02 11.03
CA HIS A 659 0.79 -2.76 10.82
C HIS A 659 -0.08 -3.68 11.67
N LYS A 660 0.18 -4.98 11.67
CA LYS A 660 -0.66 -6.01 12.30
C LYS A 660 0.18 -7.16 12.83
N LEU A 661 -0.11 -7.61 14.04
CA LEU A 661 0.35 -8.91 14.55
C LEU A 661 -0.84 -9.85 14.67
N GLU A 662 -0.68 -11.09 14.22
CA GLU A 662 -1.65 -12.18 14.39
C GLU A 662 -1.00 -13.33 15.14
N GLN A 663 -1.70 -13.84 16.19
CA GLN A 663 -1.27 -14.98 16.99
C GLN A 663 -2.02 -16.23 16.53
N ASP A 664 -1.28 -17.32 16.31
CA ASP A 664 -1.90 -18.61 15.98
C ASP A 664 -2.84 -19.08 17.12
N PRO A 665 -4.09 -19.49 16.78
CA PRO A 665 -5.06 -19.87 17.80
C PRO A 665 -4.73 -21.19 18.52
N VAL A 666 -3.80 -21.99 18.00
CA VAL A 666 -3.43 -23.32 18.55
C VAL A 666 -2.06 -23.29 19.22
N LYS A 667 -1.05 -22.70 18.57
CA LYS A 667 0.32 -22.59 19.08
C LYS A 667 0.62 -21.15 19.49
N LYS A 668 0.62 -20.89 20.81
CA LYS A 668 0.78 -19.54 21.37
C LYS A 668 2.02 -18.78 20.92
N ASP A 669 3.09 -19.50 20.59
CA ASP A 669 4.39 -18.94 20.22
C ASP A 669 4.58 -18.80 18.70
N LEU A 670 3.61 -19.23 17.89
CA LEU A 670 3.57 -18.99 16.46
C LEU A 670 2.86 -17.64 16.21
N LEU A 671 3.63 -16.69 15.70
CA LEU A 671 3.18 -15.31 15.44
C LEU A 671 3.45 -14.95 13.99
N PHE A 672 2.54 -14.17 13.40
CA PHE A 672 2.72 -13.52 12.10
C PHE A 672 2.66 -12.01 12.26
N LEU A 673 3.49 -11.28 11.51
CA LEU A 673 3.58 -9.83 11.58
C LEU A 673 3.58 -9.24 10.18
N GLY A 674 2.59 -8.41 9.90
CA GLY A 674 2.56 -7.54 8.72
C GLY A 674 3.32 -6.25 8.97
N THR A 675 4.21 -5.92 8.04
CA THR A 675 4.96 -4.66 8.04
C THR A 675 4.86 -3.96 6.69
N GLU A 676 5.34 -2.74 6.61
CA GLU A 676 5.49 -2.00 5.35
C GLU A 676 6.32 -2.76 4.30
N LEU A 677 7.26 -3.61 4.74
CA LEU A 677 8.19 -4.31 3.87
C LEU A 677 7.93 -5.82 3.78
N GLY A 678 6.69 -6.25 4.05
CA GLY A 678 6.25 -7.63 3.83
C GLY A 678 5.79 -8.38 5.07
N LEU A 679 5.62 -9.68 4.90
CA LEU A 679 5.19 -10.63 5.93
C LEU A 679 6.40 -11.19 6.70
N TRP A 680 6.27 -11.23 8.02
CA TRP A 680 7.22 -11.86 8.93
C TRP A 680 6.52 -12.89 9.81
N PHE A 681 7.26 -13.90 10.26
CA PHE A 681 6.75 -14.90 11.20
C PHE A 681 7.78 -15.24 12.27
N SER A 682 7.30 -15.74 13.40
CA SER A 682 8.09 -16.20 14.53
C SER A 682 7.53 -17.53 15.03
N LEU A 683 8.43 -18.50 15.33
CA LEU A 683 8.08 -19.80 15.89
C LEU A 683 8.30 -19.87 17.42
N ASP A 684 8.82 -18.80 18.02
CA ASP A 684 9.30 -18.72 19.41
C ASP A 684 8.70 -17.53 20.20
N GLY A 685 7.53 -17.05 19.81
CA GLY A 685 6.83 -15.99 20.52
C GLY A 685 7.43 -14.59 20.33
N GLY A 686 8.09 -14.33 19.21
CA GLY A 686 8.70 -13.05 18.89
C GLY A 686 10.14 -12.91 19.36
N GLY A 687 10.78 -13.99 19.75
CA GLY A 687 12.21 -14.01 20.09
C GLY A 687 13.10 -13.85 18.86
N ARG A 688 12.63 -14.39 17.73
CA ARG A 688 13.24 -14.24 16.40
C ARG A 688 12.17 -14.05 15.36
N TRP A 689 12.41 -13.13 14.42
CA TRP A 689 11.56 -12.91 13.25
C TRP A 689 12.28 -13.32 11.97
N MET A 690 11.52 -13.93 11.07
CA MET A 690 11.96 -14.36 9.75
C MET A 690 11.01 -13.81 8.69
N LYS A 691 11.54 -13.30 7.57
CA LYS A 691 10.72 -12.80 6.48
C LYS A 691 10.15 -13.97 5.68
N TRP A 692 8.87 -13.90 5.35
CA TRP A 692 8.24 -14.83 4.43
C TRP A 692 8.43 -14.35 3.00
N THR A 693 9.11 -15.13 2.16
CA THR A 693 9.44 -14.74 0.77
C THR A 693 8.75 -15.59 -0.28
N HIS A 694 8.15 -16.72 0.11
CA HIS A 694 7.55 -17.67 -0.82
C HIS A 694 6.13 -17.26 -1.22
N GLY A 695 6.00 -16.72 -2.44
CA GLY A 695 4.74 -16.29 -3.02
C GLY A 695 4.24 -14.93 -2.56
N VAL A 696 4.78 -14.35 -1.49
CA VAL A 696 4.45 -12.99 -1.05
C VAL A 696 5.58 -12.05 -1.45
N PRO A 697 5.37 -11.07 -2.35
CA PRO A 697 6.39 -10.10 -2.72
C PRO A 697 6.65 -9.10 -1.58
N THR A 698 7.69 -8.29 -1.74
CA THR A 698 7.87 -7.13 -0.87
C THR A 698 6.75 -6.12 -1.16
N VAL A 699 5.78 -6.04 -0.24
CA VAL A 699 4.59 -5.18 -0.34
C VAL A 699 4.10 -4.89 1.07
N PRO A 700 3.48 -3.75 1.36
CA PRO A 700 2.88 -3.52 2.67
C PRO A 700 1.83 -4.58 2.99
N VAL A 701 2.03 -5.31 4.09
CA VAL A 701 1.07 -6.27 4.63
C VAL A 701 0.31 -5.58 5.75
N MET A 702 -0.92 -5.14 5.42
CA MET A 702 -1.71 -4.30 6.31
C MET A 702 -2.50 -5.09 7.33
N ASP A 703 -3.00 -6.27 6.94
CA ASP A 703 -3.82 -7.10 7.82
C ASP A 703 -3.60 -8.60 7.59
N LEU A 704 -3.86 -9.38 8.62
CA LEU A 704 -3.64 -10.83 8.68
C LEU A 704 -4.77 -11.50 9.44
N VAL A 705 -5.30 -12.60 8.92
CA VAL A 705 -6.30 -13.42 9.60
C VAL A 705 -5.97 -14.90 9.42
N ILE A 706 -5.96 -15.67 10.50
CA ILE A 706 -5.88 -17.14 10.44
C ILE A 706 -7.29 -17.69 10.47
N HIS A 707 -7.68 -18.42 9.41
CA HIS A 707 -9.00 -19.05 9.35
C HIS A 707 -9.09 -20.20 10.40
N PRO A 708 -10.07 -20.15 11.32
CA PRO A 708 -10.06 -21.03 12.50
C PRO A 708 -10.34 -22.51 12.18
N ARG A 709 -11.05 -22.82 11.09
CA ARG A 709 -11.35 -24.19 10.64
C ARG A 709 -10.30 -24.71 9.66
N ASP A 710 -9.99 -23.93 8.61
CA ASP A 710 -9.15 -24.39 7.50
C ASP A 710 -7.67 -24.18 7.77
N HIS A 711 -7.35 -23.38 8.78
CA HIS A 711 -5.98 -23.04 9.20
C HIS A 711 -5.14 -22.35 8.13
N ASP A 712 -5.80 -21.65 7.22
CA ASP A 712 -5.16 -20.80 6.23
C ASP A 712 -4.76 -19.47 6.84
N LEU A 713 -3.64 -18.91 6.40
CA LEU A 713 -3.29 -17.53 6.68
C LEU A 713 -3.68 -16.65 5.50
N VAL A 714 -4.68 -15.80 5.71
CA VAL A 714 -5.12 -14.76 4.76
C VAL A 714 -4.31 -13.50 4.97
N ILE A 715 -3.78 -12.92 3.90
CA ILE A 715 -2.84 -11.80 3.92
C ILE A 715 -3.42 -10.67 3.07
N GLY A 716 -3.87 -9.60 3.70
CA GLY A 716 -4.31 -8.36 3.05
C GLY A 716 -3.12 -7.44 2.77
N THR A 717 -2.85 -7.16 1.49
CA THR A 717 -1.74 -6.30 1.09
C THR A 717 -2.21 -4.96 0.53
N HIS A 718 -1.39 -3.93 0.72
CA HIS A 718 -1.68 -2.61 0.16
C HIS A 718 -0.92 -2.42 -1.17
N GLY A 719 -1.43 -3.05 -2.25
CA GLY A 719 -0.86 -2.92 -3.59
C GLY A 719 -0.70 -4.21 -4.38
N ARG A 720 -0.99 -5.38 -3.79
CA ARG A 720 -0.95 -6.68 -4.48
C ARG A 720 -2.16 -7.56 -4.13
N ALA A 721 -3.28 -6.93 -3.76
CA ALA A 721 -4.53 -7.58 -3.38
C ALA A 721 -4.36 -8.58 -2.23
N VAL A 722 -4.95 -9.77 -2.30
CA VAL A 722 -4.97 -10.77 -1.23
C VAL A 722 -4.17 -12.00 -1.61
N TYR A 723 -3.41 -12.52 -0.62
CA TYR A 723 -2.73 -13.81 -0.69
C TYR A 723 -3.27 -14.76 0.37
N VAL A 724 -3.15 -16.07 0.13
CA VAL A 724 -3.49 -17.12 1.09
C VAL A 724 -2.35 -18.11 1.17
N ILE A 725 -1.87 -18.39 2.38
CA ILE A 725 -1.02 -19.56 2.66
C ILE A 725 -1.92 -20.65 3.17
N ASP A 726 -2.08 -21.69 2.38
CA ASP A 726 -2.91 -22.84 2.73
C ASP A 726 -2.27 -23.65 3.85
N ASP A 727 -3.06 -24.01 4.84
CA ASP A 727 -2.71 -24.94 5.93
C ASP A 727 -1.37 -24.64 6.66
N ILE A 728 -1.39 -23.71 7.60
CA ILE A 728 -0.22 -23.39 8.41
C ILE A 728 0.09 -24.41 9.54
N ARG A 729 -0.65 -25.52 9.67
CA ARG A 729 -0.44 -26.53 10.71
C ARG A 729 0.97 -27.10 10.76
N PRO A 730 1.69 -27.30 9.64
CA PRO A 730 3.10 -27.72 9.68
C PRO A 730 3.97 -26.83 10.56
N LEU A 731 3.76 -25.51 10.57
CA LEU A 731 4.52 -24.55 11.41
C LEU A 731 4.26 -24.75 12.92
N ARG A 732 3.13 -25.35 13.31
CA ARG A 732 2.79 -25.60 14.72
C ARG A 732 3.64 -26.71 15.33
N THR A 733 4.03 -27.72 14.52
CA THR A 733 4.79 -28.89 14.96
C THR A 733 6.23 -28.92 14.46
N MET A 734 6.57 -27.99 13.55
CA MET A 734 7.92 -27.83 13.06
C MET A 734 8.90 -27.49 14.19
N SER A 735 10.00 -28.23 14.25
CA SER A 735 11.02 -28.13 15.29
C SER A 735 12.34 -28.69 14.77
N GLU A 736 13.45 -28.42 15.45
CA GLU A 736 14.75 -29.05 15.13
C GLU A 736 14.65 -30.58 15.09
N LYS A 737 13.86 -31.17 15.99
CA LYS A 737 13.67 -32.62 16.07
C LYS A 737 12.96 -33.16 14.84
N THR A 738 11.90 -32.49 14.33
CA THR A 738 11.17 -32.93 13.14
C THR A 738 12.01 -32.70 11.88
N LEU A 739 12.72 -31.58 11.80
CA LEU A 739 13.61 -31.26 10.67
C LEU A 739 14.87 -32.13 10.62
N ALA A 740 15.31 -32.69 11.75
CA ALA A 740 16.44 -33.62 11.79
C ALA A 740 16.09 -35.03 11.31
N GLN A 741 14.82 -35.38 11.17
CA GLN A 741 14.38 -36.67 10.66
C GLN A 741 14.67 -36.79 9.15
N PRO A 742 15.11 -37.96 8.64
CA PRO A 742 15.30 -38.15 7.20
C PRO A 742 14.05 -37.78 6.37
N VAL A 743 12.88 -38.13 6.89
CA VAL A 743 11.57 -37.78 6.35
C VAL A 743 10.62 -37.53 7.53
N HIS A 744 9.91 -36.43 7.51
CA HIS A 744 8.80 -36.17 8.45
C HIS A 744 7.57 -35.69 7.67
N LEU A 745 6.47 -36.44 7.81
CA LEU A 745 5.17 -36.05 7.26
C LEU A 745 4.41 -35.29 8.34
N TYR A 746 4.00 -34.08 8.00
CA TYR A 746 3.15 -33.27 8.88
C TYR A 746 1.70 -33.71 8.78
N GLU A 747 0.92 -33.40 9.82
CA GLU A 747 -0.51 -33.68 9.83
C GLU A 747 -1.20 -32.91 8.71
N SER A 748 -1.97 -33.62 7.89
CA SER A 748 -2.81 -33.04 6.84
C SER A 748 -4.20 -32.75 7.39
N GLY A 749 -4.91 -31.78 6.79
CA GLY A 749 -6.27 -31.45 7.10
C GLY A 749 -7.29 -32.47 6.64
N GLU A 750 -8.51 -32.27 7.10
CA GLU A 750 -9.66 -32.90 6.48
C GLU A 750 -9.78 -32.34 5.05
N VAL A 751 -9.95 -33.27 4.10
CA VAL A 751 -10.08 -32.91 2.69
C VAL A 751 -11.51 -33.20 2.25
N GLN A 752 -12.17 -32.17 1.75
CA GLN A 752 -13.50 -32.35 1.19
C GLN A 752 -13.41 -32.82 -0.26
N GLN A 753 -13.89 -34.01 -0.52
CA GLN A 753 -14.08 -34.46 -1.88
C GLN A 753 -15.28 -33.73 -2.50
N HIS A 754 -15.08 -33.10 -3.63
CA HIS A 754 -16.10 -32.35 -4.36
C HIS A 754 -16.01 -32.63 -5.86
N TRP A 755 -17.11 -32.41 -6.56
CA TRP A 755 -17.09 -32.45 -8.01
C TRP A 755 -16.47 -31.20 -8.56
N ARG A 756 -15.46 -31.29 -9.42
CA ARG A 756 -14.88 -30.16 -10.10
C ARG A 756 -15.78 -29.80 -11.28
N GLY A 757 -16.58 -28.75 -11.10
CA GLY A 757 -17.49 -28.23 -12.12
C GLY A 757 -16.77 -27.67 -13.35
N ALA A 758 -17.48 -27.59 -14.46
CA ALA A 758 -17.02 -26.83 -15.61
C ALA A 758 -16.95 -25.32 -15.27
N GLU A 759 -16.15 -24.61 -16.02
CA GLU A 759 -16.02 -23.16 -15.88
C GLU A 759 -17.37 -22.46 -16.18
N PRO A 760 -17.97 -21.73 -15.24
CA PRO A 760 -19.20 -21.00 -15.49
C PRO A 760 -18.98 -19.80 -16.44
N GLY A 761 -19.98 -19.46 -17.23
CA GLY A 761 -20.00 -18.21 -18.01
C GLY A 761 -19.36 -18.26 -19.39
N GLY A 762 -19.01 -19.43 -19.95
CA GLY A 762 -18.62 -19.56 -21.34
C GLY A 762 -17.25 -20.23 -21.59
N PHE A 763 -17.03 -20.60 -22.84
CA PHE A 763 -15.90 -21.41 -23.29
C PHE A 763 -14.64 -20.62 -23.66
N ALA A 764 -14.75 -19.31 -23.86
CA ALA A 764 -13.62 -18.52 -24.39
C ALA A 764 -13.63 -17.13 -23.79
N LEU A 765 -12.85 -16.92 -22.72
CA LEU A 765 -12.79 -15.64 -21.99
C LEU A 765 -11.63 -14.73 -22.44
N GLY A 766 -10.75 -15.24 -23.29
CA GLY A 766 -9.56 -14.51 -23.74
C GLY A 766 -8.46 -14.42 -22.68
N SER A 767 -7.31 -13.88 -23.09
CA SER A 767 -6.12 -13.77 -22.25
C SER A 767 -6.19 -12.60 -21.24
N SER A 768 -7.14 -11.69 -21.39
CA SER A 768 -7.34 -10.55 -20.51
C SER A 768 -8.20 -10.85 -19.28
N GLU A 769 -8.78 -12.05 -19.18
CA GLU A 769 -9.51 -12.48 -17.98
C GLU A 769 -8.54 -12.77 -16.85
N TYR A 770 -8.80 -12.19 -15.66
CA TYR A 770 -8.06 -12.51 -14.45
C TYR A 770 -8.43 -13.90 -13.94
N ARG A 771 -7.42 -14.64 -13.52
CA ARG A 771 -7.56 -15.98 -12.93
C ARG A 771 -6.72 -16.05 -11.68
N GLY A 772 -7.31 -15.74 -10.52
CA GLY A 772 -6.71 -15.94 -9.22
C GLY A 772 -6.43 -17.42 -8.96
N GLU A 773 -5.35 -17.69 -8.24
CA GLU A 773 -4.96 -19.06 -7.91
C GLU A 773 -5.98 -19.68 -6.96
N THR A 774 -6.43 -20.89 -7.24
CA THR A 774 -7.30 -21.67 -6.39
C THR A 774 -6.49 -22.78 -5.70
N GLU A 775 -7.00 -23.28 -4.58
CA GLU A 775 -6.41 -24.42 -3.88
C GLU A 775 -6.24 -25.63 -4.82
N PRO A 776 -5.11 -26.34 -4.77
CA PRO A 776 -4.92 -27.56 -5.56
C PRO A 776 -6.00 -28.60 -5.25
N TYR A 777 -6.52 -29.26 -6.30
CA TYR A 777 -7.51 -30.29 -6.13
C TYR A 777 -6.89 -31.54 -5.50
N GLY A 778 -7.38 -31.95 -4.34
CA GLY A 778 -6.94 -33.13 -3.63
C GLY A 778 -6.37 -32.86 -2.25
N ALA A 779 -5.77 -33.85 -1.62
CA ALA A 779 -5.13 -33.70 -0.32
C ALA A 779 -3.74 -33.07 -0.48
N ILE A 780 -3.49 -31.98 0.25
CA ILE A 780 -2.17 -31.39 0.36
C ILE A 780 -1.39 -32.13 1.44
N LEU A 781 -0.27 -32.74 1.07
CA LEU A 781 0.62 -33.43 2.00
C LEU A 781 1.91 -32.63 2.15
N THR A 782 2.10 -32.05 3.33
CA THR A 782 3.33 -31.31 3.65
C THR A 782 4.32 -32.21 4.38
N TYR A 783 5.57 -32.27 3.91
CA TYR A 783 6.62 -33.05 4.53
C TYR A 783 7.96 -32.31 4.49
N SER A 784 8.84 -32.65 5.43
CA SER A 784 10.24 -32.22 5.40
C SER A 784 11.17 -33.39 5.08
N LEU A 785 12.23 -33.10 4.34
CA LEU A 785 13.29 -34.05 3.98
C LEU A 785 14.62 -33.57 4.53
N ASN A 786 15.36 -34.46 5.17
CA ASN A 786 16.73 -34.26 5.59
C ASN A 786 17.57 -35.46 5.15
N VAL A 787 17.83 -35.53 3.87
CA VAL A 787 18.58 -36.62 3.24
C VAL A 787 19.91 -36.05 2.76
N PRO A 788 21.05 -36.59 3.23
CA PRO A 788 22.36 -36.14 2.80
C PRO A 788 22.51 -36.18 1.27
N GLY A 789 22.95 -35.10 0.67
CA GLY A 789 23.17 -35.00 -0.79
C GLY A 789 21.94 -34.61 -1.62
N LEU A 790 20.76 -34.42 -1.01
CA LEU A 790 19.69 -33.72 -1.67
C LEU A 790 20.05 -32.21 -1.70
N PRO A 791 20.11 -31.60 -2.88
CA PRO A 791 20.28 -30.15 -2.96
C PRO A 791 19.07 -29.45 -2.30
N LEU A 792 19.32 -28.38 -1.59
CA LEU A 792 18.27 -27.44 -1.27
C LEU A 792 17.70 -26.90 -2.58
N ALA A 793 16.40 -26.63 -2.60
CA ALA A 793 15.79 -25.96 -3.74
C ALA A 793 16.51 -24.61 -3.94
N GLU A 794 17.19 -24.47 -5.08
CA GLU A 794 17.79 -23.19 -5.46
C GLU A 794 16.65 -22.33 -6.03
N GLU A 795 16.29 -21.26 -5.33
CA GLU A 795 15.16 -20.38 -5.71
C GLU A 795 15.25 -19.90 -7.17
N GLU A 796 16.44 -19.63 -7.65
CA GLU A 796 16.68 -19.19 -9.03
C GLU A 796 16.36 -20.29 -10.05
N LYS A 797 16.78 -21.52 -9.79
CA LYS A 797 16.47 -22.69 -10.66
C LYS A 797 14.99 -23.07 -10.58
N GLU A 798 14.37 -22.93 -9.41
CA GLU A 798 12.95 -23.18 -9.25
C GLU A 798 12.12 -22.14 -10.01
N ARG A 799 12.52 -20.89 -9.95
CA ARG A 799 11.93 -19.79 -10.72
C ARG A 799 12.10 -19.99 -12.23
N GLU A 800 13.28 -20.41 -12.68
CA GLU A 800 13.52 -20.77 -14.08
C GLU A 800 12.66 -21.95 -14.51
N ARG A 801 12.51 -22.97 -13.66
CA ARG A 801 11.64 -24.11 -13.90
C ARG A 801 10.16 -23.68 -13.96
N GLU A 802 9.68 -22.89 -13.01
CA GLU A 802 8.31 -22.36 -13.03
C GLU A 802 8.04 -21.51 -14.28
N LEU A 803 9.00 -20.67 -14.70
CA LEU A 803 8.89 -19.90 -15.93
C LEU A 803 8.84 -20.81 -17.17
N ALA A 804 9.69 -21.83 -17.21
CA ALA A 804 9.72 -22.81 -18.30
C ALA A 804 8.42 -23.64 -18.32
N GLU A 805 7.90 -24.06 -17.17
CA GLU A 805 6.62 -24.77 -17.05
C GLU A 805 5.44 -23.89 -17.46
N ARG A 806 5.42 -22.61 -17.07
CA ARG A 806 4.41 -21.65 -17.51
C ARG A 806 4.47 -21.45 -19.04
N GLN A 807 5.67 -21.38 -19.61
CA GLN A 807 5.85 -21.27 -21.06
C GLN A 807 5.45 -22.56 -21.79
N ALA A 808 5.77 -23.74 -21.24
CA ALA A 808 5.39 -25.04 -21.78
C ALA A 808 3.86 -25.24 -21.76
N ARG A 809 3.20 -24.90 -20.64
CA ARG A 809 1.72 -24.95 -20.54
C ARG A 809 1.03 -23.99 -21.52
N ARG A 810 1.68 -22.91 -21.91
CA ARG A 810 1.18 -21.99 -22.96
C ARG A 810 1.38 -22.52 -24.37
N GLN A 811 2.25 -23.51 -24.56
CA GLN A 811 2.59 -24.11 -25.87
C GLN A 811 1.95 -25.50 -26.08
N GLU A 812 1.43 -26.15 -25.04
CA GLU A 812 0.68 -27.39 -25.21
C GLU A 812 -0.66 -27.09 -25.89
N PRO A 813 -0.94 -27.72 -27.05
CA PRO A 813 -2.29 -27.65 -27.62
C PRO A 813 -3.25 -28.33 -26.64
N GLU A 814 -4.39 -27.71 -26.39
CA GLU A 814 -5.48 -28.28 -25.60
C GLU A 814 -5.68 -29.74 -25.98
N GLN A 815 -5.33 -30.67 -25.08
CA GLN A 815 -5.67 -32.07 -25.29
C GLN A 815 -7.20 -32.17 -25.25
N GLU A 816 -7.80 -32.57 -26.35
CA GLU A 816 -9.23 -32.89 -26.41
C GLU A 816 -9.59 -33.82 -25.22
N PRO A 817 -10.72 -33.59 -24.56
CA PRO A 817 -11.14 -34.43 -23.47
C PRO A 817 -11.32 -35.85 -23.98
N ARG A 818 -10.58 -36.80 -23.43
CA ARG A 818 -10.76 -38.20 -23.69
C ARG A 818 -12.20 -38.57 -23.27
N THR A 819 -13.05 -38.74 -24.26
CA THR A 819 -14.37 -39.37 -24.08
C THR A 819 -14.16 -40.77 -23.55
N ALA A 820 -14.64 -41.04 -22.35
CA ALA A 820 -14.91 -42.37 -21.83
C ALA A 820 -16.38 -42.43 -21.47
#